data_828c56ed3b84d929b391e76f3e288085
#
_entry.id   828c56ed3b84d929b391e76f3e288085
#
_cell.length_a   1.000
_cell.length_b   1.000
_cell.length_c   1.000
_cell.angle_alpha   90.00
_cell.angle_beta   90.00
_cell.angle_gamma   90.00
#
_symmetry.space_group_name_H-M   'P 1'
#
loop_
_entity.id
_entity.type
_entity.pdbx_description
1 polymer ?
#
loop_
_entity_poly.entity_id
_entity_poly.type
_entity_poly.pdbx_seq_one_letter_code
_entity_poly.pdbx_strand_id
1 'polypeptide(L)'
;MHRAGLSRLDVVVISAVLMVGLALVCPWIVSSREAARRSHCERNLQRWGMALHAYHDQFQRLPPAAIWTTSEMQSLALHLSKRHDVFTRANWALLVLPFAGENEFSFQFDATVPIAAPRNVGIREASLASMICPADDYNRSDNPHVFEPAQNQTIRYARGNYAINGGTHCFKTEEGSTAIATGDHSHLVMDRERREFRFWGNGIAGINQSFSLDDFENGQSTLVALEEIRAGIHAVDPRGAWALGQIAASITWAHGVNGDDYGPNNPHPRSDDICGCGKLHELLGKETLEREGMPCVSYLDHNQNATSRSRHPGGVNALFLDGAVRFISDRVDPGLWHVMHSRETPRNVLADDFANSLMQIGPAPEAPANRSQVAPAGGEVLSTLENSLGMEFVAISRGEFTMGLPDAGNEGGMPEECPAHHVRLTHPFFLGTREVTQRQFEQIMEWNPSFYRSDVGVTTTTDNFPVEQVTWNEARDFCRKLGELPDERMAGRRYRLPTEAEWEFASRSGSVEPYLWHGKRVTGDESGEAAGIQPELPIKPVGSYPPNSLGLYDMRGNVWEWCADWFDRDYYARSPVDDPQGPARGFIKVVRGGDWTFVGEGCKINYPMLAPWKSSRAIGFRVVCEMGQTPGARPIP
;
A
#
# COMPACT_ATOMS: atom_id res chain seq x y z
N MET A 1 26.00 72.99 6.33
CA MET A 1 25.68 71.64 5.82
C MET A 1 24.43 71.13 6.53
N HIS A 2 23.25 71.28 5.92
CA HIS A 2 22.00 70.71 6.47
C HIS A 2 21.96 69.20 6.20
N ARG A 3 21.99 68.41 7.27
CA ARG A 3 21.62 66.99 7.19
C ARG A 3 20.10 66.96 7.01
N ALA A 4 19.63 66.70 5.83
CA ALA A 4 18.23 66.40 5.59
C ALA A 4 17.92 65.07 6.32
N GLY A 5 17.18 65.12 7.39
CA GLY A 5 16.63 63.91 8.04
C GLY A 5 15.56 63.29 7.14
N LEU A 6 15.51 61.95 7.06
CA LEU A 6 14.46 61.20 6.38
C LEU A 6 13.08 61.61 6.93
N SER A 7 12.16 61.96 6.05
CA SER A 7 10.77 62.20 6.42
C SER A 7 10.08 60.88 6.83
N ARG A 8 8.96 60.97 7.61
CA ARG A 8 8.17 59.79 7.94
C ARG A 8 7.69 59.03 6.69
N LEU A 9 7.45 59.73 5.60
CA LEU A 9 7.04 59.15 4.32
C LEU A 9 8.19 58.36 3.68
N ASP A 10 9.40 58.88 3.74
CA ASP A 10 10.59 58.17 3.20
C ASP A 10 10.85 56.87 3.96
N VAL A 11 10.70 56.88 5.30
CA VAL A 11 10.85 55.67 6.13
C VAL A 11 9.77 54.63 5.78
N VAL A 12 8.51 55.02 5.55
CA VAL A 12 7.42 54.13 5.15
C VAL A 12 7.67 53.53 3.77
N VAL A 13 8.09 54.37 2.78
CA VAL A 13 8.38 53.92 1.43
C VAL A 13 9.56 52.97 1.41
N ILE A 14 10.66 53.29 2.13
CA ILE A 14 11.85 52.43 2.21
C ILE A 14 11.47 51.07 2.87
N SER A 15 10.69 51.13 3.96
CA SER A 15 10.24 49.92 4.64
C SER A 15 9.34 49.05 3.73
N ALA A 16 8.43 49.64 2.96
CA ALA A 16 7.58 48.94 2.02
C ALA A 16 8.40 48.29 0.87
N VAL A 17 9.37 49.02 0.31
CA VAL A 17 10.28 48.51 -0.73
C VAL A 17 11.13 47.36 -0.18
N LEU A 18 11.65 47.48 1.04
CA LEU A 18 12.39 46.40 1.71
C LEU A 18 11.53 45.18 1.97
N MET A 19 10.29 45.33 2.45
CA MET A 19 9.36 44.23 2.65
C MET A 19 9.00 43.51 1.35
N VAL A 20 8.71 44.24 0.27
CA VAL A 20 8.46 43.67 -1.06
C VAL A 20 9.72 42.97 -1.58
N GLY A 21 10.90 43.56 -1.43
CA GLY A 21 12.16 42.93 -1.80
C GLY A 21 12.41 41.63 -1.03
N LEU A 22 12.19 41.62 0.28
CA LEU A 22 12.28 40.42 1.13
C LEU A 22 11.24 39.37 0.72
N ALA A 23 10.00 39.76 0.45
CA ALA A 23 8.93 38.85 0.03
C ALA A 23 9.23 38.16 -1.32
N LEU A 24 9.96 38.79 -2.22
CA LEU A 24 10.39 38.21 -3.48
C LEU A 24 11.67 37.37 -3.37
N VAL A 25 12.61 37.78 -2.53
CA VAL A 25 13.92 37.12 -2.41
C VAL A 25 13.88 35.91 -1.45
N CYS A 26 13.11 35.99 -0.36
CA CYS A 26 13.02 34.89 0.60
C CYS A 26 12.54 33.55 -0.01
N PRO A 27 11.47 33.49 -0.83
CA PRO A 27 11.04 32.25 -1.47
C PRO A 27 12.12 31.67 -2.40
N TRP A 28 12.83 32.53 -3.13
CA TRP A 28 13.93 32.11 -4.01
C TRP A 28 15.11 31.52 -3.24
N ILE A 29 15.49 32.12 -2.10
CA ILE A 29 16.56 31.60 -1.23
C ILE A 29 16.15 30.24 -0.66
N VAL A 30 14.90 30.09 -0.18
CA VAL A 30 14.38 28.83 0.38
C VAL A 30 14.39 27.75 -0.68
N SER A 31 13.86 28.03 -1.88
CA SER A 31 13.86 27.10 -2.99
C SER A 31 15.28 26.69 -3.44
N SER A 32 16.20 27.65 -3.52
CA SER A 32 17.60 27.39 -3.89
C SER A 32 18.31 26.51 -2.85
N ARG A 33 18.08 26.76 -1.55
CA ARG A 33 18.63 25.92 -0.48
C ARG A 33 18.08 24.51 -0.53
N GLU A 34 16.79 24.36 -0.78
CA GLU A 34 16.17 23.04 -0.87
C GLU A 34 16.69 22.27 -2.12
N ALA A 35 16.81 22.93 -3.24
CA ALA A 35 17.44 22.33 -4.43
C ALA A 35 18.88 21.84 -4.16
N ALA A 36 19.65 22.61 -3.39
CA ALA A 36 21.01 22.23 -2.99
C ALA A 36 21.02 21.02 -2.04
N ARG A 37 20.11 20.97 -1.07
CA ARG A 37 19.95 19.82 -0.15
C ARG A 37 19.57 18.56 -0.92
N ARG A 38 18.57 18.65 -1.79
CA ARG A 38 18.12 17.55 -2.64
C ARG A 38 19.25 17.03 -3.53
N SER A 39 19.97 17.91 -4.20
CA SER A 39 21.14 17.55 -5.02
C SER A 39 22.25 16.87 -4.20
N HIS A 40 22.39 17.19 -2.91
CA HIS A 40 23.33 16.51 -2.02
C HIS A 40 22.87 15.06 -1.73
N CYS A 41 21.59 14.86 -1.38
CA CYS A 41 21.04 13.53 -1.12
C CYS A 41 21.08 12.65 -2.39
N GLU A 42 20.83 13.26 -3.56
CA GLU A 42 20.95 12.58 -4.85
C GLU A 42 22.39 12.07 -5.10
N ARG A 43 23.41 12.91 -4.86
CA ARG A 43 24.80 12.48 -4.98
C ARG A 43 25.20 11.39 -3.98
N ASN A 44 24.67 11.43 -2.77
CA ASN A 44 24.89 10.36 -1.81
C ASN A 44 24.32 9.02 -2.31
N LEU A 45 23.08 9.02 -2.80
CA LEU A 45 22.45 7.84 -3.38
C LEU A 45 23.23 7.32 -4.61
N GLN A 46 23.68 8.22 -5.49
CA GLN A 46 24.55 7.82 -6.63
C GLN A 46 25.85 7.18 -6.17
N ARG A 47 26.47 7.69 -5.11
CA ARG A 47 27.69 7.09 -4.52
C ARG A 47 27.41 5.68 -4.01
N TRP A 48 26.32 5.48 -3.28
CA TRP A 48 25.92 4.16 -2.81
C TRP A 48 25.53 3.22 -3.97
N GLY A 49 24.93 3.73 -5.03
CA GLY A 49 24.63 2.99 -6.24
C GLY A 49 25.90 2.45 -6.92
N MET A 50 26.91 3.30 -7.10
CA MET A 50 28.20 2.88 -7.64
C MET A 50 28.84 1.81 -6.74
N ALA A 51 28.73 1.94 -5.43
CA ALA A 51 29.25 0.97 -4.47
C ALA A 51 28.52 -0.38 -4.54
N LEU A 52 27.19 -0.39 -4.71
CA LEU A 52 26.40 -1.60 -4.92
C LEU A 52 26.81 -2.35 -6.19
N HIS A 53 27.01 -1.64 -7.30
CA HIS A 53 27.47 -2.23 -8.55
C HIS A 53 28.90 -2.76 -8.42
N ALA A 54 29.82 -2.02 -7.80
CA ALA A 54 31.19 -2.49 -7.54
C ALA A 54 31.23 -3.73 -6.64
N TYR A 55 30.34 -3.81 -5.66
CA TYR A 55 30.15 -5.02 -4.85
C TYR A 55 29.67 -6.18 -5.72
N HIS A 56 28.65 -5.94 -6.58
CA HIS A 56 28.15 -6.94 -7.51
C HIS A 56 29.24 -7.42 -8.49
N ASP A 57 30.03 -6.52 -9.05
CA ASP A 57 31.12 -6.87 -9.97
C ASP A 57 32.14 -7.83 -9.32
N GLN A 58 32.41 -7.63 -8.03
CA GLN A 58 33.36 -8.47 -7.29
C GLN A 58 32.75 -9.80 -6.86
N PHE A 59 31.49 -9.82 -6.38
CA PHE A 59 30.88 -11.00 -5.77
C PHE A 59 29.86 -11.70 -6.66
N GLN A 60 29.53 -11.13 -7.83
CA GLN A 60 28.51 -11.59 -8.78
C GLN A 60 27.10 -11.70 -8.14
N ARG A 61 26.88 -10.95 -7.05
CA ARG A 61 25.63 -10.84 -6.32
C ARG A 61 25.54 -9.50 -5.62
N LEU A 62 24.33 -8.97 -5.47
CA LEU A 62 24.06 -7.83 -4.60
C LEU A 62 24.24 -8.22 -3.12
N PRO A 63 24.51 -7.27 -2.23
CA PRO A 63 24.60 -7.56 -0.81
C PRO A 63 23.25 -8.03 -0.29
N PRO A 64 23.19 -8.94 0.71
CA PRO A 64 21.97 -9.19 1.44
C PRO A 64 21.58 -7.92 2.24
N ALA A 65 20.28 -7.74 2.49
CA ALA A 65 19.80 -6.62 3.31
C ALA A 65 20.44 -6.65 4.71
N ALA A 66 20.52 -7.84 5.30
CA ALA A 66 21.27 -8.08 6.52
C ALA A 66 21.77 -9.54 6.59
N ILE A 67 22.82 -9.75 7.38
CA ILE A 67 23.31 -11.06 7.80
C ILE A 67 22.94 -11.24 9.27
N TRP A 68 22.02 -12.19 9.53
CA TRP A 68 21.63 -12.57 10.87
C TRP A 68 22.15 -13.95 11.23
N THR A 69 22.58 -14.12 12.47
CA THR A 69 22.99 -15.41 13.00
C THR A 69 22.06 -15.81 14.11
N THR A 70 21.50 -17.00 14.03
CA THR A 70 20.66 -17.57 15.09
C THR A 70 21.34 -18.81 15.64
N SER A 71 21.61 -18.83 16.94
CA SER A 71 21.97 -20.05 17.65
C SER A 71 20.75 -20.89 18.06
N GLU A 72 19.54 -20.30 18.01
CA GLU A 72 18.31 -20.90 18.50
C GLU A 72 17.15 -20.67 17.51
N MET A 73 16.98 -21.62 16.59
CA MET A 73 15.99 -21.54 15.51
C MET A 73 14.52 -21.80 15.95
N GLN A 74 14.27 -22.12 17.22
CA GLN A 74 12.92 -22.49 17.68
C GLN A 74 11.97 -21.32 17.89
N SER A 75 12.45 -20.09 17.74
CA SER A 75 11.62 -18.90 17.99
C SER A 75 11.82 -17.78 16.98
N LEU A 76 12.03 -18.11 15.69
CA LEU A 76 12.21 -17.08 14.66
C LEU A 76 11.05 -16.07 14.66
N ALA A 77 9.82 -16.52 14.75
CA ALA A 77 8.64 -15.65 14.85
C ALA A 77 8.62 -14.81 16.14
N LEU A 78 9.07 -15.39 17.27
CA LEU A 78 9.12 -14.68 18.55
C LEU A 78 10.34 -13.76 18.67
N HIS A 79 11.44 -14.09 18.00
CA HIS A 79 12.71 -13.33 18.01
C HIS A 79 12.70 -12.20 16.99
N LEU A 80 12.02 -12.35 15.87
CA LEU A 80 11.80 -11.27 14.89
C LEU A 80 11.15 -10.06 15.53
N SER A 81 10.39 -10.24 16.61
CA SER A 81 9.66 -9.17 17.29
C SER A 81 10.42 -8.44 18.42
N LYS A 82 11.52 -8.97 18.96
CA LYS A 82 12.04 -8.42 20.24
C LYS A 82 13.54 -8.13 20.38
N ARG A 83 14.42 -8.67 19.55
CA ARG A 83 15.89 -8.56 19.77
C ARG A 83 16.74 -8.63 18.51
N HIS A 84 16.47 -7.85 17.49
CA HIS A 84 17.19 -7.88 16.20
C HIS A 84 18.66 -7.47 16.27
N ASP A 85 19.00 -6.60 17.19
CA ASP A 85 20.32 -6.00 17.39
C ASP A 85 21.41 -7.01 17.81
N VAL A 86 21.01 -8.07 18.52
CA VAL A 86 21.96 -9.08 19.02
C VAL A 86 22.38 -10.06 17.93
N PHE A 87 21.54 -10.24 16.89
CA PHE A 87 21.75 -11.25 15.84
C PHE A 87 22.38 -10.69 14.57
N THR A 88 22.29 -9.38 14.34
CA THR A 88 22.88 -8.77 13.14
C THR A 88 24.38 -8.80 13.21
N ARG A 89 25.02 -9.50 12.24
CA ARG A 89 26.48 -9.41 12.03
C ARG A 89 26.82 -8.25 11.12
N ALA A 90 26.12 -8.12 10.02
CA ALA A 90 26.32 -7.08 9.04
C ALA A 90 24.98 -6.71 8.40
N ASN A 91 24.95 -5.59 7.71
CA ASN A 91 23.89 -5.22 6.79
C ASN A 91 24.49 -4.78 5.46
N TRP A 92 23.62 -4.47 4.50
CA TRP A 92 24.02 -4.05 3.16
C TRP A 92 25.07 -2.92 3.18
N ALA A 93 24.84 -1.88 4.02
CA ALA A 93 25.72 -0.71 4.06
C ALA A 93 27.14 -1.05 4.53
N LEU A 94 27.26 -1.88 5.58
CA LEU A 94 28.57 -2.37 6.06
C LEU A 94 29.30 -3.21 5.02
N LEU A 95 28.56 -4.02 4.25
CA LEU A 95 29.15 -4.88 3.22
C LEU A 95 29.63 -4.07 2.00
N VAL A 96 28.93 -2.98 1.65
CA VAL A 96 29.30 -2.12 0.52
C VAL A 96 30.24 -1.00 0.89
N LEU A 97 30.46 -0.76 2.18
CA LEU A 97 31.29 0.33 2.69
C LEU A 97 32.70 0.43 2.06
N PRO A 98 33.41 -0.69 1.83
CA PRO A 98 34.72 -0.66 1.16
C PRO A 98 34.68 -0.08 -0.26
N PHE A 99 33.54 -0.21 -0.94
CA PHE A 99 33.33 0.26 -2.31
C PHE A 99 32.79 1.71 -2.37
N ALA A 100 32.27 2.20 -1.24
CA ALA A 100 31.75 3.56 -1.14
C ALA A 100 32.84 4.64 -0.93
N GLY A 101 34.11 4.24 -0.90
CA GLY A 101 35.22 5.16 -0.63
C GLY A 101 35.33 5.57 0.84
N GLU A 102 34.71 4.84 1.75
CA GLU A 102 34.75 5.03 3.21
C GLU A 102 35.82 4.08 3.84
N ASN A 103 37.00 4.00 3.24
CA ASN A 103 38.03 3.03 3.59
C ASN A 103 38.51 3.14 5.04
N GLU A 104 38.53 4.35 5.59
CA GLU A 104 38.89 4.62 6.98
C GLU A 104 38.00 3.85 7.97
N PHE A 105 36.73 3.71 7.65
CA PHE A 105 35.73 3.02 8.49
C PHE A 105 35.66 1.53 8.20
N SER A 106 35.90 1.10 6.96
CA SER A 106 35.80 -0.32 6.56
C SER A 106 36.79 -1.20 7.32
N PHE A 107 37.99 -0.71 7.65
CA PHE A 107 38.98 -1.43 8.45
C PHE A 107 38.60 -1.61 9.92
N GLN A 108 37.62 -0.88 10.42
CA GLN A 108 37.14 -0.97 11.80
C GLN A 108 36.03 -2.00 11.99
N PHE A 109 35.53 -2.59 10.90
CA PHE A 109 34.46 -3.57 10.92
C PHE A 109 34.98 -5.01 11.04
N ASP A 110 34.60 -5.69 12.13
CA ASP A 110 34.84 -7.11 12.35
C ASP A 110 33.57 -7.92 12.08
N ALA A 111 33.46 -8.51 10.88
CA ALA A 111 32.31 -9.33 10.46
C ALA A 111 32.21 -10.69 11.19
N THR A 112 33.20 -11.06 11.99
CA THR A 112 33.20 -12.34 12.71
C THR A 112 32.35 -12.32 13.97
N VAL A 113 32.00 -11.11 14.46
CA VAL A 113 31.18 -10.88 15.64
C VAL A 113 29.94 -10.05 15.29
N PRO A 114 28.88 -10.07 16.12
CA PRO A 114 27.72 -9.19 15.90
C PRO A 114 28.13 -7.72 15.86
N ILE A 115 27.38 -6.90 15.09
CA ILE A 115 27.61 -5.45 15.02
C ILE A 115 27.48 -4.78 16.39
N ALA A 116 26.64 -5.34 17.28
CA ALA A 116 26.50 -4.90 18.66
C ALA A 116 27.73 -5.13 19.55
N ALA A 117 28.66 -5.99 19.11
CA ALA A 117 29.85 -6.32 19.91
C ALA A 117 30.77 -5.11 20.15
N PRO A 118 31.52 -5.08 21.30
CA PRO A 118 32.42 -3.97 21.61
C PRO A 118 33.48 -3.68 20.53
N ARG A 119 33.92 -4.71 19.78
CA ARG A 119 34.90 -4.54 18.68
C ARG A 119 34.36 -3.66 17.54
N ASN A 120 33.05 -3.60 17.35
CA ASN A 120 32.40 -2.83 16.30
C ASN A 120 31.90 -1.45 16.76
N VAL A 121 32.26 -0.98 17.97
CA VAL A 121 31.84 0.33 18.49
C VAL A 121 32.22 1.45 17.51
N GLY A 122 33.47 1.48 17.05
CA GLY A 122 33.98 2.54 16.18
C GLY A 122 33.11 2.72 14.92
N ILE A 123 32.78 1.61 14.25
CA ILE A 123 32.03 1.67 13.01
C ILE A 123 30.52 1.93 13.23
N ARG A 124 29.86 1.25 14.19
CA ARG A 124 28.41 1.44 14.38
C ARG A 124 28.02 2.82 14.92
N GLU A 125 28.94 3.50 15.61
CA GLU A 125 28.73 4.87 16.12
C GLU A 125 29.33 5.94 15.17
N ALA A 126 29.91 5.53 14.03
CA ALA A 126 30.48 6.45 13.05
C ALA A 126 29.35 7.21 12.30
N SER A 127 29.49 8.52 12.28
CA SER A 127 28.62 9.40 11.48
C SER A 127 29.21 9.53 10.07
N LEU A 128 28.66 8.81 9.10
CA LEU A 128 29.13 8.82 7.72
C LEU A 128 28.48 9.95 6.94
N ALA A 129 29.30 10.86 6.39
CA ALA A 129 28.77 11.99 5.59
C ALA A 129 27.94 11.51 4.39
N SER A 130 28.29 10.37 3.81
CA SER A 130 27.54 9.75 2.71
C SER A 130 26.18 9.16 3.13
N MET A 131 25.92 9.01 4.44
CA MET A 131 24.65 8.56 5.01
C MET A 131 23.75 9.70 5.50
N ILE A 132 24.21 10.95 5.38
CA ILE A 132 23.48 12.10 5.91
C ILE A 132 22.74 12.82 4.79
N CYS A 133 21.41 12.92 4.93
CA CYS A 133 20.61 13.88 4.17
C CYS A 133 20.57 15.22 4.91
N PRO A 134 21.07 16.32 4.34
CA PRO A 134 21.10 17.62 5.01
C PRO A 134 19.72 18.26 5.20
N ALA A 135 18.67 17.65 4.68
CA ALA A 135 17.30 18.07 4.93
C ALA A 135 16.73 17.47 6.22
N ASP A 136 17.32 16.40 6.76
CA ASP A 136 16.83 15.73 7.96
C ASP A 136 17.51 16.25 9.23
N ASP A 137 16.78 17.05 10.00
CA ASP A 137 17.26 17.69 11.23
C ASP A 137 17.54 16.70 12.37
N TYR A 138 17.07 15.46 12.27
CA TYR A 138 17.24 14.43 13.30
C TYR A 138 18.46 13.52 13.07
N ASN A 139 19.05 13.55 11.87
CA ASN A 139 20.30 12.85 11.60
C ASN A 139 21.51 13.65 12.13
N ARG A 140 21.74 13.54 13.42
CA ARG A 140 22.79 14.28 14.14
C ARG A 140 23.56 13.36 15.09
N SER A 141 24.80 13.67 15.36
CA SER A 141 25.66 12.91 16.25
C SER A 141 25.19 12.86 17.72
N ASP A 142 24.41 13.86 18.14
CA ASP A 142 23.81 13.91 19.48
C ASP A 142 22.45 13.20 19.59
N ASN A 143 21.96 12.59 18.50
CA ASN A 143 20.73 11.80 18.44
C ASN A 143 20.98 10.36 17.94
N PRO A 144 21.90 9.58 18.55
CA PRO A 144 22.08 8.18 18.16
C PRO A 144 20.85 7.35 18.50
N HIS A 145 20.67 6.23 17.79
CA HIS A 145 19.77 5.20 18.29
C HIS A 145 20.40 4.50 19.49
N VAL A 146 19.66 4.33 20.56
CA VAL A 146 20.13 3.70 21.81
C VAL A 146 19.28 2.48 22.12
N PHE A 147 19.95 1.37 22.30
CA PHE A 147 19.36 0.11 22.68
C PHE A 147 19.98 -0.40 23.99
N GLU A 148 19.13 -0.88 24.88
CA GLU A 148 19.54 -1.40 26.21
C GLU A 148 19.09 -2.86 26.35
N PRO A 149 19.90 -3.85 25.91
CA PRO A 149 19.53 -5.26 25.93
C PRO A 149 19.45 -5.85 27.35
N ALA A 150 20.18 -5.27 28.31
CA ALA A 150 20.22 -5.68 29.70
C ALA A 150 20.57 -4.49 30.62
N GLN A 151 20.33 -4.66 31.93
CA GLN A 151 20.75 -3.64 32.90
C GLN A 151 22.27 -3.36 32.74
N ASN A 152 22.62 -2.08 32.62
CA ASN A 152 23.98 -1.57 32.44
C ASN A 152 24.67 -1.86 31.11
N GLN A 153 23.96 -2.28 30.07
CA GLN A 153 24.51 -2.42 28.73
C GLN A 153 23.80 -1.46 27.77
N THR A 154 24.51 -0.41 27.37
CA THR A 154 24.02 0.57 26.38
C THR A 154 24.75 0.39 25.07
N ILE A 155 24.00 0.13 24.00
CA ILE A 155 24.53 0.01 22.63
C ILE A 155 24.01 1.20 21.83
N ARG A 156 24.90 1.90 21.12
CA ARG A 156 24.58 3.08 20.33
C ARG A 156 24.84 2.82 18.85
N TYR A 157 23.99 3.38 18.01
CA TYR A 157 24.12 3.37 16.55
C TYR A 157 23.98 4.79 16.01
N ALA A 158 24.89 5.19 15.14
CA ALA A 158 24.76 6.45 14.42
C ALA A 158 23.58 6.40 13.43
N ARG A 159 23.07 7.58 13.07
CA ARG A 159 21.95 7.75 12.15
C ARG A 159 22.42 7.80 10.69
N GLY A 160 21.53 7.37 9.79
CA GLY A 160 21.63 7.48 8.35
C GLY A 160 20.26 7.72 7.74
N ASN A 161 20.23 8.07 6.48
CA ASN A 161 19.02 8.44 5.75
C ASN A 161 18.74 7.54 4.54
N TYR A 162 19.40 6.39 4.42
CA TYR A 162 19.19 5.50 3.29
C TYR A 162 18.98 4.06 3.73
N ALA A 163 18.03 3.39 3.08
CA ALA A 163 17.67 2.00 3.34
C ALA A 163 17.62 1.20 2.02
N ILE A 164 17.85 -0.10 2.12
CA ILE A 164 17.72 -1.03 1.00
C ILE A 164 16.31 -1.57 0.90
N ASN A 165 15.82 -1.74 -0.32
CA ASN A 165 14.50 -2.25 -0.62
C ASN A 165 14.40 -3.76 -0.38
N GLY A 166 13.60 -4.18 0.62
CA GLY A 166 13.25 -5.58 0.92
C GLY A 166 12.02 -6.09 0.18
N GLY A 167 11.25 -5.20 -0.47
CA GLY A 167 10.10 -5.55 -1.31
C GLY A 167 8.74 -5.27 -0.69
N THR A 168 7.72 -5.78 -1.37
CA THR A 168 6.31 -5.55 -1.06
C THR A 168 5.64 -6.70 -0.31
N HIS A 169 6.32 -7.85 -0.17
CA HIS A 169 5.80 -8.99 0.58
C HIS A 169 5.72 -8.69 2.07
N CYS A 170 4.67 -9.15 2.75
CA CYS A 170 4.57 -9.01 4.20
C CYS A 170 5.65 -9.85 4.92
N PHE A 171 6.01 -9.44 6.14
CA PHE A 171 7.05 -10.11 6.94
C PHE A 171 6.56 -11.41 7.59
N LYS A 172 5.54 -12.07 7.03
CA LYS A 172 5.01 -13.37 7.46
C LYS A 172 5.39 -14.44 6.46
N THR A 173 5.51 -15.67 6.94
CA THR A 173 5.71 -16.86 6.12
C THR A 173 4.40 -17.65 6.03
N GLU A 174 4.26 -18.49 4.99
CA GLU A 174 3.08 -19.34 4.81
C GLU A 174 2.86 -20.30 5.99
N GLU A 175 3.93 -20.74 6.66
CA GLU A 175 3.84 -21.61 7.84
C GLU A 175 3.47 -20.79 9.09
N GLY A 176 2.19 -20.78 9.45
CA GLY A 176 1.71 -20.23 10.72
C GLY A 176 0.90 -18.94 10.63
N SER A 177 0.48 -18.52 9.46
CA SER A 177 -0.39 -17.37 9.29
C SER A 177 -1.85 -17.78 9.49
N THR A 178 -2.44 -17.45 10.64
CA THR A 178 -3.90 -17.43 10.85
C THR A 178 -4.49 -16.06 10.44
N ALA A 179 -3.66 -15.08 10.11
CA ALA A 179 -4.11 -13.76 9.69
C ALA A 179 -4.14 -13.68 8.16
N ILE A 180 -5.24 -13.23 7.64
CA ILE A 180 -5.48 -12.98 6.23
C ILE A 180 -4.63 -11.78 5.83
N ALA A 181 -3.43 -12.07 5.33
CA ALA A 181 -2.65 -11.04 4.68
C ALA A 181 -3.11 -10.95 3.23
N THR A 182 -3.59 -9.81 2.83
CA THR A 182 -3.95 -9.47 1.45
C THR A 182 -2.72 -9.32 0.54
N GLY A 183 -1.53 -9.63 1.03
CA GLY A 183 -0.27 -9.54 0.31
C GLY A 183 0.44 -10.90 0.18
N ASP A 184 1.32 -11.02 -0.79
CA ASP A 184 2.18 -12.19 -0.96
C ASP A 184 3.09 -12.35 0.27
N HIS A 185 3.32 -13.59 0.68
CA HIS A 185 4.14 -13.90 1.85
C HIS A 185 5.62 -13.92 1.50
N SER A 186 6.46 -13.49 2.42
CA SER A 186 7.89 -13.67 2.32
C SER A 186 8.28 -15.15 2.40
N HIS A 187 9.37 -15.48 1.72
CA HIS A 187 9.91 -16.83 1.70
C HIS A 187 10.82 -17.07 2.89
N LEU A 188 10.67 -18.22 3.52
CA LEU A 188 11.57 -18.70 4.57
C LEU A 188 12.11 -20.08 4.19
N VAL A 189 13.42 -20.21 4.08
CA VAL A 189 14.11 -21.49 3.91
C VAL A 189 15.00 -21.72 5.11
N MET A 190 14.83 -22.87 5.76
CA MET A 190 15.59 -23.26 6.94
C MET A 190 16.39 -24.52 6.65
N ASP A 191 17.72 -24.41 6.73
CA ASP A 191 18.63 -25.56 6.72
C ASP A 191 18.96 -25.94 8.16
N ARG A 192 18.30 -27.00 8.66
CA ARG A 192 18.47 -27.47 10.05
C ARG A 192 19.82 -28.11 10.30
N GLU A 193 20.44 -28.67 9.26
CA GLU A 193 21.77 -29.34 9.37
C GLU A 193 22.88 -28.31 9.48
N ARG A 194 22.81 -27.25 8.68
CA ARG A 194 23.79 -26.15 8.67
C ARG A 194 23.50 -25.08 9.71
N ARG A 195 22.33 -25.14 10.35
CA ARG A 195 21.80 -24.06 11.24
C ARG A 195 21.75 -22.71 10.54
N GLU A 196 21.38 -22.71 9.27
CA GLU A 196 21.27 -21.52 8.44
C GLU A 196 19.80 -21.30 8.07
N PHE A 197 19.40 -20.05 7.95
CA PHE A 197 18.12 -19.68 7.37
C PHE A 197 18.31 -18.56 6.36
N ARG A 198 17.38 -18.48 5.43
CA ARG A 198 17.25 -17.38 4.47
C ARG A 198 15.82 -16.90 4.48
N PHE A 199 15.64 -15.60 4.54
CA PHE A 199 14.34 -14.97 4.54
C PHE A 199 14.33 -13.79 3.55
N TRP A 200 13.37 -13.76 2.63
CA TRP A 200 13.31 -12.72 1.61
C TRP A 200 11.88 -12.50 1.11
N GLY A 201 11.58 -11.24 0.72
CA GLY A 201 10.42 -10.85 -0.08
C GLY A 201 10.74 -10.81 -1.57
N ASN A 202 10.05 -9.94 -2.27
CA ASN A 202 10.24 -9.71 -3.71
C ASN A 202 11.06 -8.43 -4.03
N GLY A 203 11.74 -7.85 -3.05
CA GLY A 203 12.68 -6.75 -3.24
C GLY A 203 14.03 -7.19 -3.79
N ILE A 204 15.00 -6.28 -3.78
CA ILE A 204 16.34 -6.54 -4.29
C ILE A 204 17.24 -7.31 -3.31
N ALA A 205 16.88 -7.37 -2.04
CA ALA A 205 17.68 -7.97 -0.99
C ALA A 205 16.82 -8.64 0.09
N GLY A 206 17.36 -9.66 0.74
CA GLY A 206 16.72 -10.36 1.85
C GLY A 206 17.65 -10.53 3.05
N ILE A 207 17.16 -11.12 4.12
CA ILE A 207 17.97 -11.53 5.28
C ILE A 207 18.68 -12.84 4.94
N ASN A 208 20.01 -12.84 5.00
CA ASN A 208 20.85 -13.98 4.57
C ASN A 208 20.60 -14.43 3.11
N GLN A 209 19.96 -13.59 2.29
CA GLN A 209 19.65 -13.87 0.89
C GLN A 209 20.14 -12.74 0.00
N SER A 210 20.89 -13.12 -1.01
CA SER A 210 21.44 -12.25 -2.05
C SER A 210 20.89 -12.64 -3.42
N PHE A 211 20.77 -11.65 -4.31
CA PHE A 211 20.35 -11.83 -5.70
C PHE A 211 21.42 -11.35 -6.67
N SER A 212 21.50 -11.94 -7.85
CA SER A 212 22.28 -11.42 -8.97
C SER A 212 21.48 -10.37 -9.74
N LEU A 213 22.14 -9.51 -10.51
CA LEU A 213 21.45 -8.61 -11.44
C LEU A 213 20.66 -9.37 -12.51
N ASP A 214 21.04 -10.61 -12.82
CA ASP A 214 20.33 -11.49 -13.75
C ASP A 214 19.01 -12.05 -13.17
N ASP A 215 18.81 -11.98 -11.85
CA ASP A 215 17.57 -12.42 -11.19
C ASP A 215 16.41 -11.41 -11.34
N PHE A 216 16.65 -10.27 -12.00
CA PHE A 216 15.68 -9.18 -12.17
C PHE A 216 15.15 -9.12 -13.59
N GLU A 217 14.14 -9.97 -13.91
CA GLU A 217 13.56 -10.12 -15.24
C GLU A 217 12.91 -8.83 -15.79
N ASN A 218 12.53 -7.91 -14.91
CA ASN A 218 11.76 -6.71 -15.24
C ASN A 218 12.58 -5.50 -15.63
N GLY A 219 13.88 -5.67 -15.69
CA GLY A 219 14.81 -4.58 -15.98
C GLY A 219 15.18 -3.78 -14.73
N GLN A 220 16.42 -3.35 -14.71
CA GLN A 220 17.04 -2.64 -13.58
C GLN A 220 16.56 -1.19 -13.44
N SER A 221 15.99 -0.61 -14.51
CA SER A 221 15.56 0.79 -14.56
C SER A 221 14.21 1.06 -13.87
N THR A 222 13.48 0.01 -13.51
CA THR A 222 12.15 0.13 -12.90
C THR A 222 12.13 -0.20 -11.42
N LEU A 223 13.20 -0.80 -10.90
CA LEU A 223 13.26 -1.33 -9.56
C LEU A 223 14.09 -0.45 -8.64
N VAL A 224 13.50 0.02 -7.56
CA VAL A 224 14.18 0.78 -6.50
C VAL A 224 15.19 -0.11 -5.79
N ALA A 225 16.42 0.37 -5.67
CA ALA A 225 17.49 -0.31 -4.93
C ALA A 225 17.65 0.26 -3.52
N LEU A 226 17.84 1.58 -3.42
CA LEU A 226 17.92 2.31 -2.16
C LEU A 226 16.97 3.49 -2.18
N GLU A 227 16.49 3.86 -1.01
CA GLU A 227 15.58 4.99 -0.86
C GLU A 227 15.83 5.77 0.41
N GLU A 228 15.35 7.00 0.45
CA GLU A 228 15.45 7.84 1.62
C GLU A 228 14.56 7.33 2.75
N ILE A 229 15.13 7.28 3.96
CA ILE A 229 14.42 7.12 5.22
C ILE A 229 14.78 8.26 6.16
N ARG A 230 13.91 8.60 7.09
CA ARG A 230 14.22 9.61 8.11
C ARG A 230 14.91 9.00 9.31
N ALA A 231 15.81 9.76 9.90
CA ALA A 231 16.39 9.45 11.19
C ALA A 231 15.31 9.53 12.28
N GLY A 232 15.32 8.58 13.21
CA GLY A 232 14.39 8.57 14.33
C GLY A 232 14.48 9.83 15.18
N ILE A 233 13.34 10.32 15.63
CA ILE A 233 13.23 11.59 16.37
C ILE A 233 13.63 11.49 17.85
N HIS A 234 13.85 10.28 18.34
CA HIS A 234 14.28 10.00 19.71
C HIS A 234 15.25 8.80 19.75
N ALA A 235 16.07 8.71 20.78
CA ALA A 235 17.07 7.65 20.91
C ALA A 235 16.50 6.21 20.84
N VAL A 236 15.28 5.96 21.31
CA VAL A 236 14.64 4.63 21.24
C VAL A 236 14.05 4.30 19.86
N ASP A 237 13.93 5.29 18.98
CA ASP A 237 13.43 5.11 17.61
C ASP A 237 14.52 4.42 16.75
N PRO A 238 14.31 3.23 16.17
CA PRO A 238 15.36 2.55 15.39
C PRO A 238 15.54 3.14 14.00
N ARG A 239 14.57 3.94 13.50
CA ARG A 239 14.59 4.44 12.12
C ARG A 239 15.88 5.20 11.81
N GLY A 240 16.51 4.83 10.72
CA GLY A 240 17.77 5.40 10.26
C GLY A 240 19.01 4.98 11.07
N ALA A 241 18.97 3.95 11.90
CA ALA A 241 20.20 3.37 12.51
C ALA A 241 20.98 2.61 11.42
N TRP A 242 21.89 3.29 10.70
CA TRP A 242 22.43 2.84 9.43
C TRP A 242 23.19 1.50 9.47
N ALA A 243 23.86 1.20 10.57
CA ALA A 243 24.64 -0.05 10.74
C ALA A 243 23.77 -1.20 11.31
N LEU A 244 22.51 -0.93 11.67
CA LEU A 244 21.59 -1.93 12.22
C LEU A 244 20.79 -2.57 11.09
N GLY A 245 21.01 -3.85 10.80
CA GLY A 245 20.30 -4.61 9.77
C GLY A 245 18.90 -5.03 10.22
N GLN A 246 18.05 -4.05 10.42
CA GLN A 246 16.68 -4.20 10.88
C GLN A 246 15.73 -3.41 9.98
N ILE A 247 14.49 -3.87 9.85
CA ILE A 247 13.42 -3.13 9.17
C ILE A 247 13.20 -1.80 9.87
N ALA A 248 13.02 -0.76 9.10
CA ALA A 248 12.98 0.65 9.48
C ALA A 248 14.34 1.26 9.91
N ALA A 249 15.32 0.46 10.31
CA ALA A 249 16.66 0.99 10.62
C ALA A 249 17.47 1.28 9.35
N SER A 250 17.67 0.25 8.53
CA SER A 250 18.40 0.34 7.26
C SER A 250 17.77 -0.48 6.13
N ILE A 251 16.57 -0.99 6.35
CA ILE A 251 15.82 -1.81 5.40
C ILE A 251 14.39 -1.27 5.36
N THR A 252 13.88 -0.96 4.17
CA THR A 252 12.46 -0.75 3.94
C THR A 252 11.82 -2.09 3.55
N TRP A 253 10.56 -2.32 3.95
CA TRP A 253 9.93 -3.62 3.75
C TRP A 253 8.42 -3.49 3.73
N ALA A 254 7.75 -4.44 3.06
CA ALA A 254 6.30 -4.56 2.98
C ALA A 254 5.62 -3.30 2.40
N HIS A 255 6.22 -2.70 1.37
CA HIS A 255 5.59 -1.62 0.62
C HIS A 255 4.27 -2.10 0.01
N GLY A 256 3.20 -1.36 0.23
CA GLY A 256 1.87 -1.73 -0.23
C GLY A 256 1.14 -2.73 0.68
N VAL A 257 1.54 -2.86 1.94
CA VAL A 257 0.90 -3.73 2.94
C VAL A 257 0.67 -2.97 4.24
N ASN A 258 -0.47 -3.21 4.91
CA ASN A 258 -0.81 -2.68 6.24
C ASN A 258 -0.82 -1.14 6.37
N GLY A 259 -1.13 -0.43 5.31
CA GLY A 259 -1.23 1.03 5.33
C GLY A 259 0.00 1.75 4.76
N ASP A 260 0.95 1.03 4.18
CA ASP A 260 2.01 1.60 3.35
C ASP A 260 1.65 1.61 1.84
N ASP A 261 0.36 1.58 1.54
CA ASP A 261 -0.16 1.53 0.17
C ASP A 261 -0.14 2.89 -0.53
N TYR A 262 0.25 3.97 0.17
CA TYR A 262 -0.01 5.34 -0.28
C TYR A 262 1.22 6.08 -0.83
N GLY A 263 2.33 5.41 -0.99
CA GLY A 263 3.55 6.03 -1.47
C GLY A 263 4.47 6.57 -0.37
N PRO A 264 5.51 7.33 -0.72
CA PRO A 264 6.48 7.85 0.23
C PRO A 264 5.86 8.91 1.15
N ASN A 265 6.52 9.18 2.30
CA ASN A 265 6.07 10.12 3.33
C ASN A 265 4.65 9.84 3.85
N ASN A 266 4.20 8.60 3.76
CA ASN A 266 2.84 8.20 4.12
C ASN A 266 2.48 8.61 5.56
N PRO A 267 1.43 9.43 5.78
CA PRO A 267 1.01 9.88 7.10
C PRO A 267 0.20 8.85 7.88
N HIS A 268 -0.17 7.72 7.26
CA HIS A 268 -1.00 6.71 7.92
C HIS A 268 -0.28 6.11 9.14
N PRO A 269 -0.96 5.94 10.30
CA PRO A 269 -0.32 5.42 11.52
C PRO A 269 0.32 4.05 11.38
N ARG A 270 -0.17 3.21 10.46
CA ARG A 270 0.35 1.85 10.20
C ARG A 270 1.43 1.77 9.13
N SER A 271 1.83 2.91 8.56
CA SER A 271 2.86 2.92 7.52
C SER A 271 4.24 2.50 8.04
N ASP A 272 4.47 2.63 9.34
CA ASP A 272 5.66 2.10 10.00
C ASP A 272 5.24 1.21 11.18
N ASP A 273 5.33 -0.11 11.03
CA ASP A 273 5.17 -1.07 12.12
C ASP A 273 6.56 -1.45 12.65
N ILE A 274 6.99 -0.76 13.70
CA ILE A 274 8.38 -0.76 14.15
C ILE A 274 8.56 -1.16 15.60
N CYS A 275 9.70 -1.77 15.89
CA CYS A 275 10.12 -2.05 17.26
C CYS A 275 10.27 -0.75 18.06
N GLY A 276 9.71 -0.73 19.26
CA GLY A 276 9.84 0.43 20.17
C GLY A 276 8.78 1.53 19.99
N CYS A 277 7.85 1.42 19.03
CA CYS A 277 6.82 2.44 18.84
C CYS A 277 5.96 2.66 20.09
N GLY A 278 5.57 1.62 20.82
CA GLY A 278 4.85 1.78 22.08
C GLY A 278 5.61 2.67 23.09
N LYS A 279 6.94 2.52 23.15
CA LYS A 279 7.77 3.37 23.99
C LYS A 279 7.88 4.81 23.48
N LEU A 280 7.89 4.99 22.16
CA LEU A 280 7.83 6.33 21.56
C LEU A 280 6.50 7.04 21.89
N HIS A 281 5.38 6.32 21.85
CA HIS A 281 4.07 6.86 22.26
C HIS A 281 4.07 7.29 23.75
N GLU A 282 4.68 6.49 24.64
CA GLU A 282 4.81 6.87 26.05
C GLU A 282 5.67 8.13 26.27
N LEU A 283 6.77 8.27 25.52
CA LEU A 283 7.75 9.33 25.72
C LEU A 283 7.39 10.64 25.02
N LEU A 284 6.82 10.57 23.82
CA LEU A 284 6.61 11.71 22.93
C LEU A 284 5.13 12.03 22.68
N GLY A 285 4.26 11.04 22.86
CA GLY A 285 2.86 11.09 22.45
C GLY A 285 2.66 10.87 20.95
N LYS A 286 1.53 10.27 20.58
CA LYS A 286 1.14 9.97 19.21
C LYS A 286 1.08 11.23 18.33
N GLU A 287 0.45 12.29 18.84
CA GLU A 287 0.31 13.58 18.14
C GLU A 287 1.66 14.21 17.74
N THR A 288 2.70 14.02 18.56
CA THR A 288 4.04 14.52 18.24
C THR A 288 4.63 13.76 17.06
N LEU A 289 4.49 12.43 17.06
CA LEU A 289 4.97 11.58 15.95
C LEU A 289 4.25 11.92 14.65
N GLU A 290 2.94 12.10 14.68
CA GLU A 290 2.12 12.48 13.51
C GLU A 290 2.51 13.87 12.98
N ARG A 291 2.64 14.86 13.87
CA ARG A 291 3.07 16.22 13.49
C ARG A 291 4.47 16.25 12.86
N GLU A 292 5.37 15.40 13.33
CA GLU A 292 6.71 15.26 12.76
C GLU A 292 6.73 14.42 11.47
N GLY A 293 5.59 13.88 11.03
CA GLY A 293 5.50 12.99 9.87
C GLY A 293 6.23 11.66 10.09
N MET A 294 6.25 11.18 11.33
CA MET A 294 6.91 9.94 11.75
C MET A 294 5.93 9.05 12.55
N PRO A 295 4.68 8.85 12.08
CA PRO A 295 3.75 7.97 12.76
C PRO A 295 4.30 6.56 12.84
N CYS A 296 3.84 5.77 13.79
CA CYS A 296 4.18 4.36 13.88
C CYS A 296 3.15 3.57 14.70
N VAL A 297 3.19 2.26 14.56
CA VAL A 297 2.52 1.28 15.43
C VAL A 297 3.52 0.24 15.90
N SER A 298 3.18 -0.53 16.93
CA SER A 298 4.00 -1.62 17.45
C SER A 298 3.43 -2.95 17.02
N TYR A 299 4.09 -3.60 16.09
CA TYR A 299 3.88 -4.98 15.66
C TYR A 299 2.43 -5.47 15.76
N LEU A 300 1.58 -4.89 14.94
CA LEU A 300 0.25 -5.44 14.71
C LEU A 300 0.42 -6.77 13.95
N ASP A 301 0.00 -7.86 14.55
CA ASP A 301 0.01 -9.20 13.93
C ASP A 301 1.39 -9.72 13.46
N HIS A 302 2.49 -9.30 14.11
CA HIS A 302 3.86 -9.68 13.74
C HIS A 302 4.31 -9.24 12.34
N ASN A 303 3.61 -8.31 11.74
CA ASN A 303 4.00 -7.74 10.47
C ASN A 303 4.87 -6.51 10.70
N GLN A 304 6.07 -6.51 10.15
CA GLN A 304 7.01 -5.40 10.21
C GLN A 304 7.01 -4.72 8.84
N ASN A 305 6.74 -3.43 8.82
CA ASN A 305 6.85 -2.62 7.62
C ASN A 305 7.52 -1.29 7.92
N ALA A 306 8.12 -0.71 6.92
CA ALA A 306 8.72 0.61 6.98
C ALA A 306 8.69 1.24 5.60
N THR A 307 8.12 2.43 5.54
CA THR A 307 8.01 3.19 4.30
C THR A 307 9.20 4.13 4.11
N SER A 308 9.42 4.50 2.87
CA SER A 308 10.34 5.56 2.47
C SER A 308 9.87 6.92 3.01
N ARG A 309 10.80 7.71 3.58
CA ARG A 309 10.49 9.02 4.17
C ARG A 309 11.60 10.02 3.93
N SER A 310 11.22 11.27 3.69
CA SER A 310 12.15 12.37 3.52
C SER A 310 11.61 13.66 4.15
N ARG A 311 12.50 14.64 4.37
CA ARG A 311 12.16 16.03 4.68
C ARG A 311 12.12 16.90 3.42
N HIS A 312 12.38 16.35 2.26
CA HIS A 312 12.24 17.06 1.00
C HIS A 312 10.75 17.31 0.72
N PRO A 313 10.35 18.55 0.39
CA PRO A 313 8.95 18.84 0.10
C PRO A 313 8.44 18.04 -1.11
N GLY A 314 7.35 17.30 -0.90
CA GLY A 314 6.59 16.66 -1.96
C GLY A 314 7.13 15.33 -2.48
N GLY A 315 8.10 14.69 -1.79
CA GLY A 315 8.55 13.35 -2.17
C GLY A 315 9.88 12.94 -1.57
N VAL A 316 10.43 11.85 -2.08
CA VAL A 316 11.70 11.24 -1.68
C VAL A 316 12.62 11.03 -2.87
N ASN A 317 13.93 10.99 -2.64
CA ASN A 317 14.87 10.49 -3.65
C ASN A 317 14.99 8.96 -3.52
N ALA A 318 14.95 8.26 -4.63
CA ALA A 318 15.17 6.83 -4.73
C ALA A 318 16.23 6.52 -5.78
N LEU A 319 17.15 5.63 -5.45
CA LEU A 319 18.12 5.04 -6.37
C LEU A 319 17.49 3.81 -7.01
N PHE A 320 17.50 3.76 -8.32
CA PHE A 320 17.08 2.59 -9.07
C PHE A 320 18.26 1.66 -9.34
N LEU A 321 17.97 0.41 -9.60
CA LEU A 321 18.99 -0.61 -9.76
C LEU A 321 19.89 -0.40 -11.00
N ASP A 322 19.44 0.43 -11.98
CA ASP A 322 20.25 0.91 -13.11
C ASP A 322 21.26 2.02 -12.74
N GLY A 323 21.33 2.41 -11.48
CA GLY A 323 22.16 3.50 -10.97
C GLY A 323 21.55 4.90 -11.09
N ALA A 324 20.38 5.05 -11.70
CA ALA A 324 19.70 6.34 -11.79
C ALA A 324 19.04 6.72 -10.46
N VAL A 325 19.21 7.99 -10.04
CA VAL A 325 18.45 8.54 -8.91
C VAL A 325 17.28 9.36 -9.44
N ARG A 326 16.09 9.07 -8.93
CA ARG A 326 14.85 9.77 -9.31
C ARG A 326 14.16 10.30 -8.07
N PHE A 327 13.50 11.45 -8.22
CA PHE A 327 12.62 11.98 -7.19
C PHE A 327 11.22 11.43 -7.37
N ILE A 328 10.72 10.72 -6.37
CA ILE A 328 9.40 10.13 -6.38
C ILE A 328 8.47 11.02 -5.57
N SER A 329 7.41 11.48 -6.21
CA SER A 329 6.40 12.35 -5.59
C SER A 329 5.61 11.62 -4.50
N ASP A 330 5.20 12.34 -3.44
CA ASP A 330 4.22 11.85 -2.44
C ASP A 330 2.87 11.48 -3.06
N ARG A 331 2.62 11.92 -4.30
CA ARG A 331 1.42 11.64 -5.09
C ARG A 331 1.65 10.57 -6.17
N VAL A 332 2.71 9.80 -6.06
CA VAL A 332 2.94 8.68 -6.97
C VAL A 332 1.73 7.73 -6.90
N ASP A 333 1.34 7.19 -8.05
CA ASP A 333 0.31 6.15 -8.07
C ASP A 333 0.74 4.99 -7.16
N PRO A 334 -0.11 4.55 -6.21
CA PRO A 334 0.24 3.50 -5.25
C PRO A 334 0.62 2.18 -5.91
N GLY A 335 -0.01 1.83 -7.04
CA GLY A 335 0.36 0.62 -7.77
C GLY A 335 1.72 0.74 -8.44
N LEU A 336 2.02 1.92 -9.01
CA LEU A 336 3.35 2.20 -9.53
C LEU A 336 4.41 2.14 -8.42
N TRP A 337 4.09 2.69 -7.23
CA TRP A 337 4.93 2.62 -6.05
C TRP A 337 5.22 1.17 -5.65
N HIS A 338 4.18 0.32 -5.62
CA HIS A 338 4.29 -1.10 -5.35
C HIS A 338 5.18 -1.83 -6.38
N VAL A 339 4.96 -1.58 -7.67
CA VAL A 339 5.74 -2.19 -8.76
C VAL A 339 7.21 -1.78 -8.72
N MET A 340 7.52 -0.52 -8.38
CA MET A 340 8.91 -0.05 -8.22
C MET A 340 9.68 -0.78 -7.11
N HIS A 341 9.00 -1.42 -6.15
CA HIS A 341 9.63 -2.14 -5.05
C HIS A 341 9.61 -3.66 -5.23
N SER A 342 9.05 -4.16 -6.34
CA SER A 342 8.92 -5.59 -6.64
C SER A 342 9.78 -6.02 -7.83
N ARG A 343 10.62 -7.05 -7.64
CA ARG A 343 11.33 -7.70 -8.76
C ARG A 343 10.41 -8.58 -9.62
N GLU A 344 9.23 -8.92 -9.10
CA GLU A 344 8.24 -9.73 -9.79
C GLU A 344 7.29 -8.79 -10.55
N THR A 345 7.43 -8.67 -11.86
CA THR A 345 6.44 -7.94 -12.64
C THR A 345 5.26 -8.83 -12.91
N PRO A 346 4.09 -8.29 -12.73
CA PRO A 346 2.89 -8.94 -13.22
C PRO A 346 3.01 -9.12 -14.74
N ARG A 347 2.86 -10.35 -15.20
CA ARG A 347 3.03 -10.75 -16.61
C ARG A 347 2.17 -9.99 -17.63
N ASN A 348 1.33 -9.05 -17.20
CA ASN A 348 0.36 -8.32 -18.02
C ASN A 348 0.48 -6.79 -17.95
N VAL A 349 1.54 -6.25 -17.32
CA VAL A 349 1.85 -4.81 -17.45
C VAL A 349 2.69 -4.64 -18.70
N LEU A 350 2.11 -4.07 -19.74
CA LEU A 350 2.86 -3.74 -20.95
C LEU A 350 3.95 -2.73 -20.59
N ALA A 351 5.20 -3.04 -20.88
CA ALA A 351 6.37 -2.22 -20.59
C ALA A 351 6.23 -0.77 -21.11
N ASP A 352 5.45 -0.59 -22.18
CA ASP A 352 5.18 0.70 -22.80
C ASP A 352 4.27 1.61 -21.94
N ASP A 353 3.31 1.06 -21.19
CA ASP A 353 2.45 1.83 -20.30
C ASP A 353 3.21 2.30 -19.05
N PHE A 354 4.16 1.50 -18.59
CA PHE A 354 5.01 1.81 -17.46
C PHE A 354 6.02 2.93 -17.79
N ALA A 355 6.71 2.84 -18.92
CA ALA A 355 7.66 3.86 -19.37
C ALA A 355 6.99 5.21 -19.62
N ASN A 356 5.78 5.23 -20.18
CA ASN A 356 5.01 6.43 -20.43
C ASN A 356 4.48 7.10 -19.15
N SER A 357 4.16 6.33 -18.11
CA SER A 357 3.70 6.85 -16.82
C SER A 357 4.82 7.54 -16.03
N LEU A 358 6.06 7.05 -16.14
CA LEU A 358 7.23 7.68 -15.53
C LEU A 358 7.59 9.06 -16.17
N MET A 359 7.16 9.31 -17.42
CA MET A 359 7.46 10.56 -18.13
C MET A 359 6.41 11.66 -17.96
N GLN A 360 5.27 11.41 -17.33
CA GLN A 360 4.13 12.36 -17.27
C GLN A 360 3.92 13.02 -15.90
N ILE A 361 4.96 13.24 -15.12
CA ILE A 361 4.82 13.96 -13.83
C ILE A 361 4.88 15.46 -14.06
N GLY A 362 3.75 16.05 -14.43
CA GLY A 362 3.51 17.49 -14.53
C GLY A 362 2.21 17.91 -13.85
N PRO A 363 2.03 19.18 -13.43
CA PRO A 363 0.89 19.60 -12.60
C PRO A 363 -0.45 19.64 -13.36
N ALA A 364 -1.53 19.31 -12.63
CA ALA A 364 -2.90 19.20 -13.14
C ALA A 364 -3.61 20.54 -13.28
N PRO A 365 -4.56 20.72 -14.24
CA PRO A 365 -5.36 21.93 -14.41
C PRO A 365 -6.64 21.95 -13.55
N GLU A 366 -7.08 23.16 -13.19
CA GLU A 366 -8.25 23.46 -12.35
C GLU A 366 -9.61 23.30 -13.07
N ALA A 367 -10.66 22.93 -12.29
CA ALA A 367 -12.02 22.70 -12.77
C ALA A 367 -12.99 23.80 -12.30
N PRO A 368 -14.09 24.10 -13.05
CA PRO A 368 -15.09 25.08 -12.65
C PRO A 368 -16.32 24.49 -11.94
N ALA A 369 -16.89 25.28 -11.02
CA ALA A 369 -18.06 24.95 -10.22
C ALA A 369 -19.39 25.31 -10.91
N ASN A 370 -20.46 24.50 -10.73
CA ASN A 370 -21.81 25.03 -10.64
C ASN A 370 -22.82 24.07 -9.98
N ARG A 371 -23.80 24.65 -9.27
CA ARG A 371 -24.81 23.97 -8.44
C ARG A 371 -26.17 23.88 -9.15
N SER A 372 -26.92 22.80 -8.89
CA SER A 372 -28.40 22.86 -8.76
C SER A 372 -28.98 21.58 -8.13
N GLN A 373 -29.94 21.73 -7.24
CA GLN A 373 -30.62 20.67 -6.48
C GLN A 373 -31.93 20.27 -7.17
N VAL A 374 -32.30 18.99 -7.16
CA VAL A 374 -33.67 18.50 -7.38
C VAL A 374 -33.93 17.22 -6.56
N ALA A 375 -35.14 17.10 -6.04
CA ALA A 375 -35.65 16.17 -5.02
C ALA A 375 -36.24 14.85 -5.61
N PRO A 376 -36.58 13.84 -4.76
CA PRO A 376 -36.76 12.44 -5.16
C PRO A 376 -38.20 12.08 -5.55
N ALA A 377 -38.36 11.03 -6.33
CA ALA A 377 -39.65 10.46 -6.74
C ALA A 377 -39.72 8.93 -6.50
N GLY A 378 -40.82 8.52 -6.04
CA GLY A 378 -41.51 7.36 -5.58
C GLY A 378 -41.31 6.00 -6.26
N GLY A 379 -41.68 4.96 -5.47
CA GLY A 379 -41.43 3.57 -5.69
C GLY A 379 -42.05 2.93 -6.95
N GLU A 380 -41.22 2.15 -7.64
CA GLU A 380 -41.60 1.30 -8.75
C GLU A 380 -41.31 -0.17 -8.43
N VAL A 381 -42.10 -1.08 -9.03
CA VAL A 381 -41.94 -2.52 -8.96
C VAL A 381 -40.61 -2.88 -9.63
N LEU A 382 -39.67 -3.45 -8.86
CA LEU A 382 -38.37 -3.88 -9.36
C LEU A 382 -38.56 -4.98 -10.42
N SER A 383 -38.13 -4.73 -11.65
CA SER A 383 -38.07 -5.77 -12.67
C SER A 383 -36.84 -6.66 -12.44
N THR A 384 -37.03 -7.97 -12.49
CA THR A 384 -35.99 -8.98 -12.36
C THR A 384 -35.70 -9.62 -13.72
N LEU A 385 -34.47 -10.08 -13.89
CA LEU A 385 -33.98 -10.78 -15.07
C LEU A 385 -33.23 -12.02 -14.61
N GLU A 386 -33.43 -13.14 -15.27
CA GLU A 386 -32.61 -14.35 -15.12
C GLU A 386 -31.87 -14.62 -16.44
N ASN A 387 -30.60 -14.98 -16.37
CA ASN A 387 -29.79 -15.31 -17.53
C ASN A 387 -29.75 -16.84 -17.77
N SER A 388 -29.06 -17.26 -18.84
CA SER A 388 -28.96 -18.68 -19.23
C SER A 388 -28.20 -19.56 -18.22
N LEU A 389 -27.47 -18.97 -17.27
CA LEU A 389 -26.81 -19.68 -16.17
C LEU A 389 -27.62 -19.70 -14.86
N GLY A 390 -28.87 -19.20 -14.87
CA GLY A 390 -29.68 -19.06 -13.67
C GLY A 390 -29.20 -17.96 -12.74
N MET A 391 -28.43 -17.00 -13.23
CA MET A 391 -28.05 -15.82 -12.44
C MET A 391 -29.22 -14.84 -12.44
N GLU A 392 -29.63 -14.44 -11.24
CA GLU A 392 -30.70 -13.46 -11.02
C GLU A 392 -30.14 -12.04 -10.99
N PHE A 393 -30.81 -11.12 -11.65
CA PHE A 393 -30.48 -9.70 -11.69
C PHE A 393 -31.69 -8.87 -11.31
N VAL A 394 -31.45 -7.73 -10.67
CA VAL A 394 -32.48 -6.72 -10.38
C VAL A 394 -32.17 -5.43 -11.13
N ALA A 395 -33.21 -4.79 -11.64
CA ALA A 395 -33.09 -3.51 -12.31
C ALA A 395 -32.77 -2.40 -11.29
N ILE A 396 -31.70 -1.67 -11.53
CA ILE A 396 -31.32 -0.49 -10.80
C ILE A 396 -31.71 0.72 -11.65
N SER A 397 -32.63 1.52 -11.14
CA SER A 397 -33.07 2.74 -11.81
C SER A 397 -31.99 3.81 -11.78
N ARG A 398 -32.02 4.70 -12.78
CA ARG A 398 -31.22 5.94 -12.71
C ARG A 398 -31.56 6.73 -11.44
N GLY A 399 -30.58 7.43 -10.91
CA GLY A 399 -30.76 8.19 -9.67
C GLY A 399 -29.56 9.05 -9.32
N GLU A 400 -29.69 9.79 -8.25
CA GLU A 400 -28.64 10.67 -7.74
C GLU A 400 -28.39 10.34 -6.27
N PHE A 401 -27.13 10.43 -5.84
CA PHE A 401 -26.74 10.20 -4.44
C PHE A 401 -25.46 10.94 -4.09
N THR A 402 -25.17 11.03 -2.83
CA THR A 402 -23.89 11.52 -2.35
C THR A 402 -22.96 10.33 -2.11
N MET A 403 -21.94 10.19 -2.94
CA MET A 403 -20.92 9.15 -2.86
C MET A 403 -19.82 9.55 -1.88
N GLY A 404 -19.30 8.59 -1.13
CA GLY A 404 -18.21 8.82 -0.19
C GLY A 404 -18.64 9.35 1.18
N LEU A 405 -17.66 9.80 1.96
CA LEU A 405 -17.83 10.32 3.32
C LEU A 405 -17.45 11.80 3.41
N PRO A 406 -18.15 12.60 4.26
CA PRO A 406 -17.89 14.03 4.36
C PRO A 406 -16.55 14.38 5.00
N ASP A 407 -16.04 13.58 5.93
CA ASP A 407 -14.78 13.80 6.63
C ASP A 407 -14.15 12.46 7.09
N ALA A 408 -12.86 12.30 6.86
CA ALA A 408 -12.09 11.12 7.25
C ALA A 408 -11.87 10.97 8.76
N GLY A 409 -12.05 12.03 9.54
CA GLY A 409 -11.59 12.10 10.93
C GLY A 409 -12.54 11.59 12.00
N ASN A 410 -13.85 11.68 11.81
CA ASN A 410 -14.83 11.48 12.90
C ASN A 410 -15.58 10.15 12.90
N GLU A 411 -15.61 9.41 11.80
CA GLU A 411 -16.42 8.19 11.68
C GLU A 411 -15.62 6.96 11.23
N GLY A 412 -14.29 7.01 11.33
CA GLY A 412 -13.44 5.87 10.95
C GLY A 412 -13.34 5.64 9.43
N GLY A 413 -13.75 6.61 8.61
CA GLY A 413 -13.59 6.60 7.15
C GLY A 413 -12.13 6.71 6.72
N MET A 414 -11.83 6.24 5.52
CA MET A 414 -10.51 6.41 4.90
C MET A 414 -10.44 7.77 4.20
N PRO A 415 -9.26 8.43 4.16
CA PRO A 415 -9.09 9.68 3.40
C PRO A 415 -9.52 9.57 1.94
N GLU A 416 -9.44 8.39 1.37
CA GLU A 416 -9.77 8.08 -0.02
C GLU A 416 -11.28 8.01 -0.30
N GLU A 417 -12.09 7.89 0.75
CA GLU A 417 -13.55 7.99 0.67
C GLU A 417 -14.05 9.44 0.77
N CYS A 418 -13.12 10.39 0.83
CA CYS A 418 -13.38 11.82 1.00
C CYS A 418 -12.84 12.63 -0.19
N PRO A 419 -13.48 13.76 -0.49
CA PRO A 419 -14.72 14.28 0.09
C PRO A 419 -15.95 13.56 -0.42
N ALA A 420 -17.04 13.56 0.37
CA ALA A 420 -18.35 13.22 -0.17
C ALA A 420 -18.68 14.13 -1.36
N HIS A 421 -19.15 13.55 -2.44
CA HIS A 421 -19.44 14.27 -3.67
C HIS A 421 -20.73 13.77 -4.31
N HIS A 422 -21.34 14.63 -5.12
CA HIS A 422 -22.60 14.33 -5.78
C HIS A 422 -22.35 13.49 -7.03
N VAL A 423 -23.08 12.37 -7.16
CA VAL A 423 -23.05 11.48 -8.32
C VAL A 423 -24.44 11.26 -8.86
N ARG A 424 -24.58 11.24 -10.19
CA ARG A 424 -25.81 10.95 -10.92
C ARG A 424 -25.58 9.78 -11.88
N LEU A 425 -26.31 8.68 -11.65
CA LEU A 425 -26.38 7.57 -12.60
C LEU A 425 -27.48 7.89 -13.62
N THR A 426 -27.10 8.12 -14.87
CA THR A 426 -28.00 8.62 -15.91
C THR A 426 -28.70 7.49 -16.67
N HIS A 427 -28.19 6.25 -16.56
CA HIS A 427 -28.70 5.08 -17.25
C HIS A 427 -29.11 3.99 -16.26
N PRO A 428 -30.25 3.31 -16.47
CA PRO A 428 -30.58 2.12 -15.69
C PRO A 428 -29.72 0.93 -16.12
N PHE A 429 -29.46 0.02 -15.20
CA PHE A 429 -28.70 -1.22 -15.45
C PHE A 429 -29.27 -2.36 -14.61
N PHE A 430 -28.91 -3.59 -14.93
CA PHE A 430 -29.24 -4.75 -14.11
C PHE A 430 -28.02 -5.20 -13.33
N LEU A 431 -28.17 -5.37 -12.00
CA LEU A 431 -27.10 -5.83 -11.13
C LEU A 431 -27.43 -7.24 -10.62
N GLY A 432 -26.43 -8.12 -10.62
CA GLY A 432 -26.55 -9.46 -10.06
C GLY A 432 -26.98 -9.39 -8.59
N THR A 433 -28.04 -10.14 -8.24
CA THR A 433 -28.58 -10.15 -6.88
C THR A 433 -27.61 -10.72 -5.84
N ARG A 434 -26.64 -11.51 -6.29
CA ARG A 434 -25.61 -12.19 -5.49
C ARG A 434 -24.26 -12.10 -6.18
N GLU A 435 -23.20 -12.44 -5.45
CA GLU A 435 -21.88 -12.66 -6.04
C GLU A 435 -21.91 -13.84 -7.03
N VAL A 436 -20.96 -13.89 -7.96
CA VAL A 436 -20.77 -15.04 -8.86
C VAL A 436 -20.34 -16.24 -8.04
N THR A 437 -21.04 -17.38 -8.23
CA THR A 437 -20.72 -18.61 -7.51
C THR A 437 -19.56 -19.38 -8.16
N GLN A 438 -18.93 -20.26 -7.38
CA GLN A 438 -17.87 -21.16 -7.86
C GLN A 438 -18.35 -21.99 -9.06
N ARG A 439 -19.56 -22.56 -8.98
CA ARG A 439 -20.15 -23.31 -10.09
C ARG A 439 -20.35 -22.46 -11.35
N GLN A 440 -20.88 -21.26 -11.22
CA GLN A 440 -21.09 -20.36 -12.37
C GLN A 440 -19.77 -19.96 -13.01
N PHE A 441 -18.75 -19.68 -12.19
CA PHE A 441 -17.41 -19.36 -12.70
C PHE A 441 -16.80 -20.55 -13.45
N GLU A 442 -16.84 -21.74 -12.88
CA GLU A 442 -16.29 -22.95 -13.51
C GLU A 442 -17.00 -23.31 -14.81
N GLN A 443 -18.32 -23.10 -14.89
CA GLN A 443 -19.08 -23.33 -16.14
C GLN A 443 -18.63 -22.44 -17.30
N ILE A 444 -18.13 -21.23 -17.02
CA ILE A 444 -17.69 -20.27 -18.05
C ILE A 444 -16.20 -20.33 -18.30
N MET A 445 -15.42 -20.50 -17.24
CA MET A 445 -13.96 -20.41 -17.31
C MET A 445 -13.28 -21.77 -17.44
N GLU A 446 -14.03 -22.87 -17.20
CA GLU A 446 -13.57 -24.28 -17.25
C GLU A 446 -12.60 -24.66 -16.12
N TRP A 447 -12.48 -23.82 -15.06
CA TRP A 447 -11.67 -24.06 -13.88
C TRP A 447 -12.18 -23.24 -12.69
N ASN A 448 -11.79 -23.64 -11.45
CA ASN A 448 -12.19 -22.95 -10.23
C ASN A 448 -10.95 -22.44 -9.48
N PRO A 449 -10.75 -21.11 -9.34
CA PRO A 449 -9.61 -20.53 -8.65
C PRO A 449 -9.69 -20.60 -7.12
N SER A 450 -10.90 -20.85 -6.58
CA SER A 450 -11.21 -20.67 -5.17
C SER A 450 -10.32 -21.51 -4.26
N PHE A 451 -9.91 -20.92 -3.17
CA PHE A 451 -9.17 -21.62 -2.10
C PHE A 451 -10.11 -22.53 -1.29
N TYR A 452 -11.32 -22.04 -0.97
CA TYR A 452 -12.32 -22.80 -0.21
C TYR A 452 -13.21 -23.60 -1.16
N ARG A 453 -12.72 -24.72 -1.65
CA ARG A 453 -13.45 -25.60 -2.58
C ARG A 453 -13.47 -27.05 -2.09
N SER A 454 -14.44 -27.82 -2.55
CA SER A 454 -14.73 -29.17 -2.06
C SER A 454 -13.63 -30.21 -2.30
N ASP A 455 -12.76 -30.01 -3.29
CA ASP A 455 -11.65 -30.94 -3.63
C ASP A 455 -10.40 -30.72 -2.74
N VAL A 456 -10.37 -29.68 -1.90
CA VAL A 456 -9.22 -29.34 -1.02
C VAL A 456 -9.53 -29.62 0.45
N GLY A 457 -10.27 -30.70 0.75
CA GLY A 457 -10.55 -31.15 2.13
C GLY A 457 -11.79 -30.54 2.77
N VAL A 458 -12.61 -29.83 2.03
CA VAL A 458 -13.93 -29.36 2.44
C VAL A 458 -14.96 -30.46 2.24
N THR A 459 -15.68 -30.86 3.30
CA THR A 459 -16.65 -31.98 3.25
C THR A 459 -18.01 -31.61 2.68
N THR A 460 -18.28 -30.33 2.44
CA THR A 460 -19.53 -29.80 1.87
C THR A 460 -19.32 -29.34 0.43
N THR A 461 -20.35 -29.47 -0.42
CA THR A 461 -20.28 -28.90 -1.76
C THR A 461 -20.22 -27.38 -1.69
N THR A 462 -19.29 -26.77 -2.43
CA THR A 462 -19.06 -25.33 -2.43
C THR A 462 -19.61 -24.64 -3.69
N ASP A 463 -20.42 -25.35 -4.47
CA ASP A 463 -21.01 -24.89 -5.74
C ASP A 463 -21.70 -23.51 -5.62
N ASN A 464 -22.41 -23.29 -4.50
CA ASN A 464 -23.15 -22.07 -4.24
C ASN A 464 -22.38 -21.06 -3.36
N PHE A 465 -21.11 -21.28 -3.10
CA PHE A 465 -20.26 -20.30 -2.44
C PHE A 465 -19.79 -19.27 -3.45
N PRO A 466 -19.45 -18.04 -3.04
CA PRO A 466 -18.86 -17.08 -3.97
C PRO A 466 -17.55 -17.63 -4.52
N VAL A 467 -17.27 -17.39 -5.79
CA VAL A 467 -15.92 -17.58 -6.30
C VAL A 467 -15.01 -16.56 -5.65
N GLU A 468 -13.90 -17.01 -5.10
CA GLU A 468 -12.87 -16.15 -4.49
C GLU A 468 -11.48 -16.53 -5.02
N GLN A 469 -10.47 -15.79 -4.64
CA GLN A 469 -9.12 -15.91 -5.18
C GLN A 469 -9.08 -15.67 -6.71
N VAL A 470 -10.01 -14.89 -7.19
CA VAL A 470 -10.13 -14.49 -8.60
C VAL A 470 -9.45 -13.11 -8.80
N THR A 471 -8.67 -12.98 -9.85
CA THR A 471 -8.09 -11.69 -10.25
C THR A 471 -9.13 -10.83 -10.98
N TRP A 472 -8.92 -9.52 -11.00
CA TRP A 472 -9.79 -8.61 -11.77
C TRP A 472 -9.82 -8.96 -13.27
N ASN A 473 -8.68 -9.37 -13.83
CA ASN A 473 -8.59 -9.78 -15.23
C ASN A 473 -9.47 -11.02 -15.51
N GLU A 474 -9.48 -12.00 -14.62
CA GLU A 474 -10.32 -13.20 -14.73
C GLU A 474 -11.80 -12.87 -14.55
N ALA A 475 -12.14 -11.98 -13.61
CA ALA A 475 -13.52 -11.51 -13.43
C ALA A 475 -14.03 -10.76 -14.68
N ARG A 476 -13.20 -9.91 -15.29
CA ARG A 476 -13.51 -9.25 -16.57
C ARG A 476 -13.65 -10.26 -17.70
N ASP A 477 -12.75 -11.24 -17.78
CA ASP A 477 -12.79 -12.27 -18.83
C ASP A 477 -14.00 -13.20 -18.68
N PHE A 478 -14.43 -13.49 -17.43
CA PHE A 478 -15.70 -14.14 -17.15
C PHE A 478 -16.88 -13.34 -17.73
N CYS A 479 -16.97 -12.05 -17.46
CA CYS A 479 -18.02 -11.19 -18.01
C CYS A 479 -18.04 -11.23 -19.54
N ARG A 480 -16.89 -11.14 -20.19
CA ARG A 480 -16.76 -11.20 -21.63
C ARG A 480 -17.27 -12.54 -22.18
N LYS A 481 -16.78 -13.67 -21.64
CA LYS A 481 -17.18 -15.03 -22.07
C LYS A 481 -18.65 -15.30 -21.83
N LEU A 482 -19.21 -14.85 -20.69
CA LEU A 482 -20.63 -14.95 -20.40
C LEU A 482 -21.47 -14.26 -21.48
N GLY A 483 -21.07 -13.05 -21.89
CA GLY A 483 -21.76 -12.33 -22.98
C GLY A 483 -21.58 -12.94 -24.36
N GLU A 484 -20.61 -13.84 -24.55
CA GLU A 484 -20.39 -14.57 -25.80
C GLU A 484 -21.26 -15.83 -25.95
N LEU A 485 -21.91 -16.28 -24.87
CA LEU A 485 -22.83 -17.42 -24.94
C LEU A 485 -23.96 -17.19 -25.98
N PRO A 486 -24.35 -18.21 -26.76
CA PRO A 486 -25.36 -18.05 -27.80
C PRO A 486 -26.67 -17.42 -27.30
N ASP A 487 -27.16 -17.86 -26.14
CA ASP A 487 -28.44 -17.41 -25.59
C ASP A 487 -28.36 -15.95 -25.10
N GLU A 488 -27.22 -15.54 -24.52
CA GLU A 488 -26.97 -14.17 -24.06
C GLU A 488 -26.82 -13.20 -25.25
N ARG A 489 -26.13 -13.64 -26.31
CA ARG A 489 -26.00 -12.86 -27.56
C ARG A 489 -27.33 -12.68 -28.24
N MET A 490 -28.16 -13.76 -28.33
CA MET A 490 -29.49 -13.67 -28.92
C MET A 490 -30.42 -12.76 -28.11
N ALA A 491 -30.27 -12.75 -26.79
CA ALA A 491 -31.00 -11.85 -25.90
C ALA A 491 -30.48 -10.39 -25.93
N GLY A 492 -29.36 -10.12 -26.63
CA GLY A 492 -28.75 -8.81 -26.72
C GLY A 492 -28.11 -8.35 -25.39
N ARG A 493 -27.73 -9.28 -24.53
CA ARG A 493 -27.15 -9.01 -23.21
C ARG A 493 -25.65 -8.85 -23.28
N ARG A 494 -25.12 -7.89 -22.52
CA ARG A 494 -23.68 -7.66 -22.32
C ARG A 494 -23.38 -7.65 -20.83
N TYR A 495 -22.23 -8.17 -20.44
CA TYR A 495 -21.84 -8.28 -19.05
C TYR A 495 -20.54 -7.54 -18.78
N ARG A 496 -20.46 -6.91 -17.62
CA ARG A 496 -19.27 -6.22 -17.12
C ARG A 496 -19.25 -6.20 -15.59
N LEU A 497 -18.14 -5.79 -15.01
CA LEU A 497 -18.09 -5.42 -13.61
C LEU A 497 -18.87 -4.11 -13.37
N PRO A 498 -19.46 -3.91 -12.17
CA PRO A 498 -20.04 -2.62 -11.79
C PRO A 498 -18.95 -1.55 -11.71
N THR A 499 -19.29 -0.30 -11.99
CA THR A 499 -18.45 0.81 -11.53
C THR A 499 -18.56 0.95 -10.02
N GLU A 500 -17.59 1.61 -9.40
CA GLU A 500 -17.61 1.90 -7.97
C GLU A 500 -18.87 2.65 -7.56
N ALA A 501 -19.26 3.65 -8.36
CA ALA A 501 -20.46 4.45 -8.13
C ALA A 501 -21.76 3.62 -8.28
N GLU A 502 -21.85 2.74 -9.27
CA GLU A 502 -22.98 1.83 -9.43
C GLU A 502 -23.11 0.87 -8.25
N TRP A 503 -21.98 0.31 -7.80
CA TRP A 503 -21.93 -0.59 -6.66
C TRP A 503 -22.39 0.11 -5.38
N GLU A 504 -21.84 1.32 -5.11
CA GLU A 504 -22.19 2.07 -3.89
C GLU A 504 -23.65 2.54 -3.90
N PHE A 505 -24.16 3.06 -5.04
CA PHE A 505 -25.56 3.43 -5.20
C PHE A 505 -26.50 2.25 -4.90
N ALA A 506 -26.21 1.10 -5.47
CA ALA A 506 -26.99 -0.12 -5.28
C ALA A 506 -26.91 -0.64 -3.83
N SER A 507 -25.74 -0.57 -3.21
CA SER A 507 -25.53 -0.95 -1.80
C SER A 507 -26.33 -0.04 -0.84
N ARG A 508 -26.39 1.25 -1.14
CA ARG A 508 -27.17 2.25 -0.39
C ARG A 508 -28.67 2.17 -0.67
N SER A 509 -29.09 1.30 -1.58
CA SER A 509 -30.51 1.17 -1.99
C SER A 509 -31.12 2.48 -2.50
N GLY A 510 -30.31 3.34 -3.14
CA GLY A 510 -30.76 4.66 -3.60
C GLY A 510 -30.98 5.69 -2.48
N SER A 511 -30.60 5.40 -1.24
CA SER A 511 -30.71 6.36 -0.13
C SER A 511 -29.70 7.48 -0.26
N VAL A 512 -30.15 8.71 -0.01
CA VAL A 512 -29.30 9.92 0.04
C VAL A 512 -28.61 10.12 1.39
N GLU A 513 -28.98 9.36 2.42
CA GLU A 513 -28.45 9.49 3.78
C GLU A 513 -27.02 8.94 3.87
N PRO A 514 -26.13 9.58 4.65
CA PRO A 514 -24.83 9.01 4.98
C PRO A 514 -25.02 7.66 5.68
N TYR A 515 -24.24 6.69 5.25
CA TYR A 515 -24.42 5.33 5.69
C TYR A 515 -23.73 5.08 7.03
N LEU A 516 -24.51 4.86 8.08
CA LEU A 516 -24.04 4.39 9.39
C LEU A 516 -24.40 2.90 9.55
N TRP A 517 -23.40 2.04 9.70
CA TRP A 517 -23.60 0.63 9.96
C TRP A 517 -23.73 0.37 11.47
N HIS A 518 -24.84 -0.27 11.88
CA HIS A 518 -25.06 -0.72 13.25
C HIS A 518 -24.97 -2.25 13.34
N GLY A 519 -23.78 -2.83 13.09
CA GLY A 519 -23.55 -4.26 13.25
C GLY A 519 -22.99 -4.60 14.62
N LYS A 520 -23.57 -5.60 15.28
CA LYS A 520 -22.95 -6.22 16.45
C LYS A 520 -21.67 -6.93 16.03
N ARG A 521 -20.56 -6.60 16.68
CA ARG A 521 -19.32 -7.36 16.61
C ARG A 521 -19.61 -8.80 17.02
N VAL A 522 -19.47 -9.74 16.12
CA VAL A 522 -19.33 -11.15 16.50
C VAL A 522 -17.87 -11.26 16.97
N THR A 523 -17.67 -11.12 18.26
CA THR A 523 -16.39 -11.44 18.89
C THR A 523 -16.24 -12.95 18.78
N GLY A 524 -15.56 -13.41 17.74
CA GLY A 524 -15.05 -14.77 17.67
C GLY A 524 -13.84 -14.92 18.58
N ASP A 525 -14.06 -14.79 19.86
CA ASP A 525 -13.14 -15.28 20.88
C ASP A 525 -13.91 -16.27 21.76
N GLU A 526 -14.21 -17.39 21.17
CA GLU A 526 -14.34 -18.62 21.88
C GLU A 526 -13.44 -19.62 21.17
N SER A 527 -12.20 -19.73 21.66
CA SER A 527 -11.32 -20.87 21.49
C SER A 527 -12.06 -22.14 21.98
N GLY A 528 -12.95 -22.61 21.14
CA GLY A 528 -13.64 -23.87 21.32
C GLY A 528 -12.75 -25.05 20.96
N GLU A 529 -11.66 -25.26 21.70
CA GLU A 529 -11.08 -26.58 21.87
C GLU A 529 -11.97 -27.38 22.79
N ALA A 530 -13.16 -27.74 22.32
CA ALA A 530 -13.91 -28.81 22.91
C ALA A 530 -14.89 -29.41 21.89
N ALA A 531 -14.62 -30.66 21.55
CA ALA A 531 -15.48 -31.59 20.85
C ALA A 531 -15.61 -31.40 19.31
N GLY A 532 -14.70 -32.00 18.52
CA GLY A 532 -15.04 -32.76 17.31
C GLY A 532 -15.88 -32.08 16.21
N ILE A 533 -16.10 -30.76 16.27
CA ILE A 533 -16.84 -30.00 15.29
C ILE A 533 -15.79 -29.44 14.30
N GLN A 534 -15.89 -29.86 13.04
CA GLN A 534 -15.08 -29.26 11.98
C GLN A 534 -15.32 -27.75 11.98
N PRO A 535 -14.27 -26.91 11.86
CA PRO A 535 -14.46 -25.47 11.80
C PRO A 535 -15.35 -25.13 10.58
N GLU A 536 -16.43 -24.38 10.81
CA GLU A 536 -17.24 -23.84 9.73
C GLU A 536 -16.33 -23.02 8.79
N LEU A 537 -16.58 -23.13 7.48
CA LEU A 537 -15.87 -22.30 6.52
C LEU A 537 -16.11 -20.82 6.82
N PRO A 538 -15.10 -19.96 6.70
CA PRO A 538 -15.26 -18.53 6.99
C PRO A 538 -16.20 -17.85 6.00
N ILE A 539 -16.22 -18.27 4.72
CA ILE A 539 -17.17 -17.81 3.69
C ILE A 539 -18.49 -18.58 3.80
N LYS A 540 -19.57 -17.97 3.36
CA LYS A 540 -20.93 -18.55 3.38
C LYS A 540 -21.45 -18.73 1.93
N PRO A 541 -22.40 -19.63 1.68
CA PRO A 541 -23.12 -19.66 0.40
C PRO A 541 -23.70 -18.28 0.07
N VAL A 542 -23.68 -17.89 -1.21
CA VAL A 542 -24.23 -16.61 -1.64
C VAL A 542 -25.72 -16.48 -1.25
N GLY A 543 -26.13 -15.29 -0.84
CA GLY A 543 -27.48 -15.04 -0.33
C GLY A 543 -27.66 -15.37 1.16
N SER A 544 -26.58 -15.60 1.90
CA SER A 544 -26.65 -15.94 3.35
C SER A 544 -26.95 -14.74 4.24
N TYR A 545 -26.62 -13.53 3.82
CA TYR A 545 -26.95 -12.31 4.55
C TYR A 545 -28.23 -11.68 4.00
N PRO A 546 -29.04 -10.99 4.85
CA PRO A 546 -30.29 -10.38 4.41
C PRO A 546 -30.11 -9.43 3.24
N PRO A 547 -31.03 -9.42 2.25
CA PRO A 547 -30.95 -8.48 1.14
C PRO A 547 -31.27 -7.06 1.61
N ASN A 548 -30.75 -6.08 0.86
CA ASN A 548 -31.19 -4.69 1.00
C ASN A 548 -32.59 -4.47 0.36
N SER A 549 -33.12 -3.25 0.37
CA SER A 549 -34.46 -2.94 -0.16
C SER A 549 -34.59 -3.15 -1.68
N LEU A 550 -33.47 -3.27 -2.41
CA LEU A 550 -33.43 -3.61 -3.83
C LEU A 550 -33.33 -5.12 -4.09
N GLY A 551 -33.33 -5.96 -3.05
CA GLY A 551 -33.18 -7.42 -3.21
C GLY A 551 -31.76 -7.87 -3.49
N LEU A 552 -30.75 -7.04 -3.20
CA LEU A 552 -29.33 -7.38 -3.36
C LEU A 552 -28.79 -7.99 -2.07
N TYR A 553 -28.29 -9.22 -2.17
CA TYR A 553 -27.72 -9.98 -1.05
C TYR A 553 -26.22 -9.71 -0.90
N ASP A 554 -25.71 -9.95 0.28
CA ASP A 554 -24.28 -10.00 0.61
C ASP A 554 -23.49 -8.72 0.25
N MET A 555 -24.22 -7.59 0.09
CA MET A 555 -23.59 -6.28 -0.20
C MET A 555 -22.64 -5.81 0.92
N ARG A 556 -22.51 -6.58 1.99
CA ARG A 556 -21.71 -6.26 3.18
C ARG A 556 -21.20 -7.53 3.83
N GLY A 557 -19.96 -7.84 3.55
CA GLY A 557 -19.32 -9.05 4.03
C GLY A 557 -19.39 -10.18 3.01
N ASN A 558 -19.15 -11.37 3.43
CA ASN A 558 -18.89 -12.55 2.64
C ASN A 558 -17.57 -12.45 1.88
N VAL A 559 -17.52 -11.80 0.72
CA VAL A 559 -16.27 -11.49 -0.01
C VAL A 559 -16.26 -10.03 -0.49
N TRP A 560 -15.08 -9.44 -0.59
CA TRP A 560 -14.87 -8.19 -1.32
C TRP A 560 -15.21 -8.39 -2.78
N GLU A 561 -15.69 -7.36 -3.45
CA GLU A 561 -16.15 -7.44 -4.84
C GLU A 561 -15.39 -6.48 -5.74
N TRP A 562 -14.82 -7.00 -6.82
CA TRP A 562 -14.17 -6.21 -7.84
C TRP A 562 -15.11 -5.21 -8.52
N CYS A 563 -14.67 -3.94 -8.60
CA CYS A 563 -15.28 -2.92 -9.43
C CYS A 563 -14.49 -2.67 -10.73
N ALA A 564 -15.13 -2.05 -11.72
CA ALA A 564 -14.49 -1.73 -13.01
C ALA A 564 -13.39 -0.67 -12.87
N ASP A 565 -13.52 0.22 -11.89
CA ASP A 565 -12.75 1.44 -11.73
C ASP A 565 -11.29 1.17 -11.40
N TRP A 566 -10.42 1.98 -11.97
CA TRP A 566 -9.10 2.19 -11.43
C TRP A 566 -9.19 3.03 -10.15
N PHE A 567 -8.31 2.77 -9.22
CA PHE A 567 -8.21 3.55 -7.98
C PHE A 567 -7.33 4.79 -8.20
N ASP A 568 -7.73 5.91 -7.61
CA ASP A 568 -6.91 7.11 -7.46
C ASP A 568 -7.36 7.85 -6.19
N ARG A 569 -6.40 8.15 -5.31
CA ARG A 569 -6.63 8.76 -3.99
C ARG A 569 -7.43 10.06 -4.06
N ASP A 570 -7.17 10.88 -5.07
CA ASP A 570 -7.76 12.21 -5.20
C ASP A 570 -8.97 12.20 -6.16
N TYR A 571 -9.44 11.01 -6.59
CA TYR A 571 -10.48 10.94 -7.62
C TYR A 571 -11.80 11.54 -7.15
N TYR A 572 -12.21 11.33 -5.91
CA TYR A 572 -13.48 11.85 -5.38
C TYR A 572 -13.55 13.38 -5.41
N ALA A 573 -12.43 14.07 -5.19
CA ALA A 573 -12.37 15.52 -5.27
C ALA A 573 -12.56 16.10 -6.71
N ARG A 574 -12.40 15.24 -7.73
CA ARG A 574 -12.49 15.63 -9.15
C ARG A 574 -13.39 14.72 -9.99
N SER A 575 -14.13 13.83 -9.33
CA SER A 575 -15.06 12.91 -9.98
C SER A 575 -16.09 13.69 -10.81
N PRO A 576 -16.41 13.28 -12.05
CA PRO A 576 -17.54 13.83 -12.78
C PRO A 576 -18.84 13.48 -12.04
N VAL A 577 -19.83 14.36 -12.19
CA VAL A 577 -21.16 14.15 -11.59
C VAL A 577 -21.88 12.99 -12.27
N ASP A 578 -21.81 12.90 -13.59
CA ASP A 578 -22.56 11.94 -14.39
C ASP A 578 -21.75 10.67 -14.66
N ASP A 579 -22.29 9.53 -14.27
CA ASP A 579 -21.79 8.18 -14.55
C ASP A 579 -20.26 8.03 -14.38
N PRO A 580 -19.69 8.36 -13.21
CA PRO A 580 -18.24 8.28 -13.01
C PRO A 580 -17.72 6.85 -13.25
N GLN A 581 -16.64 6.74 -13.99
CA GLN A 581 -16.03 5.48 -14.42
C GLN A 581 -14.67 5.23 -13.73
N GLY A 582 -14.33 6.02 -12.72
CA GLY A 582 -13.00 6.05 -12.17
C GLY A 582 -11.99 6.77 -13.08
N PRO A 583 -10.74 6.83 -12.69
CA PRO A 583 -9.65 7.33 -13.54
C PRO A 583 -9.54 6.52 -14.84
N ALA A 584 -9.17 7.19 -15.94
CA ALA A 584 -8.99 6.52 -17.23
C ALA A 584 -7.84 5.48 -17.23
N ARG A 585 -6.92 5.60 -16.27
CA ARG A 585 -5.73 4.75 -16.09
C ARG A 585 -5.44 4.59 -14.60
N GLY A 586 -4.78 3.49 -14.25
CA GLY A 586 -4.31 3.20 -12.89
C GLY A 586 -3.59 1.86 -12.86
N PHE A 587 -3.04 1.51 -11.71
CA PHE A 587 -2.35 0.23 -11.49
C PHE A 587 -3.13 -0.69 -10.54
N ILE A 588 -4.10 -0.15 -9.83
CA ILE A 588 -4.89 -0.84 -8.83
C ILE A 588 -6.36 -0.67 -9.13
N LYS A 589 -7.13 -1.72 -8.88
CA LYS A 589 -8.57 -1.76 -9.06
C LYS A 589 -9.29 -1.60 -7.73
N VAL A 590 -10.44 -0.98 -7.77
CA VAL A 590 -11.32 -0.81 -6.60
C VAL A 590 -11.99 -2.14 -6.25
N VAL A 591 -12.07 -2.44 -4.95
CA VAL A 591 -12.92 -3.50 -4.38
C VAL A 591 -13.87 -2.92 -3.36
N ARG A 592 -15.04 -3.51 -3.19
CA ARG A 592 -16.12 -3.03 -2.31
C ARG A 592 -16.74 -4.17 -1.51
N GLY A 593 -17.46 -3.86 -0.40
CA GLY A 593 -18.32 -4.79 0.31
C GLY A 593 -17.78 -5.31 1.64
N GLY A 594 -16.49 -5.49 1.80
CA GLY A 594 -15.91 -6.16 2.97
C GLY A 594 -15.96 -7.69 2.87
N ASP A 595 -15.26 -8.37 3.76
CA ASP A 595 -15.23 -9.83 3.83
C ASP A 595 -15.66 -10.34 5.22
N TRP A 596 -15.58 -11.66 5.41
CA TRP A 596 -15.93 -12.33 6.68
C TRP A 596 -15.03 -11.92 7.87
N THR A 597 -13.89 -11.28 7.67
CA THR A 597 -12.97 -10.88 8.76
C THR A 597 -13.32 -9.53 9.36
N PHE A 598 -14.07 -8.72 8.62
CA PHE A 598 -14.48 -7.38 9.01
C PHE A 598 -15.95 -7.35 9.42
N VAL A 599 -16.27 -8.02 10.51
CA VAL A 599 -17.62 -7.97 11.11
C VAL A 599 -17.59 -6.93 12.24
N GLY A 600 -18.04 -5.71 12.01
CA GLY A 600 -18.10 -4.66 13.05
C GLY A 600 -18.14 -3.24 12.49
N GLU A 601 -18.11 -2.23 13.37
CA GLU A 601 -18.18 -0.77 13.10
C GLU A 601 -17.13 -0.21 12.12
N GLY A 602 -16.50 -1.05 11.34
CA GLY A 602 -15.47 -0.72 10.37
C GLY A 602 -15.58 -1.53 9.09
N CYS A 603 -16.76 -2.05 8.71
CA CYS A 603 -17.00 -2.53 7.35
C CYS A 603 -16.91 -1.33 6.41
N LYS A 604 -15.68 -0.92 6.17
CA LYS A 604 -15.33 0.18 5.28
C LYS A 604 -15.70 -0.24 3.88
N ILE A 605 -16.38 0.63 3.22
CA ILE A 605 -16.86 0.44 1.86
C ILE A 605 -15.68 0.31 0.89
N ASN A 606 -14.48 0.69 1.33
CA ASN A 606 -13.23 0.62 0.57
C ASN A 606 -12.14 -0.10 1.37
N TYR A 607 -11.82 -1.32 0.97
CA TYR A 607 -10.45 -1.80 1.11
C TYR A 607 -9.78 -1.51 -0.23
N PRO A 608 -8.88 -0.53 -0.29
CA PRO A 608 -8.25 -0.22 -1.55
C PRO A 608 -7.24 -1.31 -1.87
N MET A 609 -7.12 -1.65 -3.14
CA MET A 609 -5.83 -1.85 -3.74
C MET A 609 -5.39 -3.28 -3.90
N LEU A 610 -5.95 -3.90 -4.92
CA LEU A 610 -5.23 -5.01 -5.53
C LEU A 610 -5.00 -4.71 -7.01
N ALA A 611 -3.78 -4.94 -7.45
CA ALA A 611 -3.47 -4.90 -8.86
C ALA A 611 -4.36 -5.90 -9.64
N PRO A 612 -4.74 -5.62 -10.88
CA PRO A 612 -5.70 -6.45 -11.64
C PRO A 612 -5.29 -7.91 -11.84
N TRP A 613 -4.05 -8.24 -11.55
CA TRP A 613 -3.46 -9.60 -11.62
C TRP A 613 -3.27 -10.26 -10.25
N LYS A 614 -3.58 -9.57 -9.15
CA LYS A 614 -3.55 -10.11 -7.79
C LYS A 614 -4.91 -10.70 -7.45
N SER A 615 -4.89 -11.72 -6.62
CA SER A 615 -6.09 -12.36 -6.08
C SER A 615 -5.96 -12.53 -4.57
N SER A 616 -7.09 -12.67 -3.89
CA SER A 616 -7.15 -12.95 -2.46
C SER A 616 -8.30 -13.91 -2.17
N ARG A 617 -8.13 -14.76 -1.16
CA ARG A 617 -9.18 -15.68 -0.65
C ARG A 617 -10.43 -14.94 -0.16
N ALA A 618 -10.36 -13.63 -0.05
CA ALA A 618 -11.42 -12.77 0.42
C ALA A 618 -12.07 -11.96 -0.70
N ILE A 619 -11.68 -12.13 -1.97
CA ILE A 619 -12.14 -11.29 -3.07
C ILE A 619 -12.78 -12.13 -4.17
N GLY A 620 -14.04 -11.81 -4.43
CA GLY A 620 -14.86 -12.29 -5.54
C GLY A 620 -15.36 -11.12 -6.37
N PHE A 621 -16.54 -11.25 -6.97
CA PHE A 621 -17.18 -10.20 -7.76
C PHE A 621 -18.66 -10.51 -8.02
N ARG A 622 -19.42 -9.45 -8.35
CA ARG A 622 -20.73 -9.56 -9.00
C ARG A 622 -20.73 -8.90 -10.36
N VAL A 623 -21.75 -9.12 -11.16
CA VAL A 623 -21.79 -8.66 -12.55
C VAL A 623 -22.95 -7.70 -12.79
N VAL A 624 -22.73 -6.75 -13.68
CA VAL A 624 -23.76 -5.91 -14.32
C VAL A 624 -24.15 -6.55 -15.66
N CYS A 625 -25.45 -6.60 -15.92
CA CYS A 625 -26.00 -6.94 -17.24
C CYS A 625 -26.59 -5.68 -17.88
N GLU A 626 -26.16 -5.38 -19.10
CA GLU A 626 -26.70 -4.32 -19.95
C GLU A 626 -27.51 -4.93 -21.10
N MET A 627 -28.65 -4.32 -21.38
CA MET A 627 -29.44 -4.69 -22.56
C MET A 627 -28.95 -3.89 -23.75
N GLY A 628 -28.40 -4.58 -24.75
CA GLY A 628 -28.02 -3.95 -26.02
C GLY A 628 -29.23 -3.30 -26.69
N GLN A 629 -29.05 -2.11 -27.23
CA GLN A 629 -30.10 -1.47 -28.03
C GLN A 629 -30.40 -2.35 -29.25
N THR A 630 -31.53 -3.03 -29.26
CA THR A 630 -32.04 -3.67 -30.44
C THR A 630 -32.38 -2.56 -31.45
N PRO A 631 -31.87 -2.60 -32.70
CA PRO A 631 -32.24 -1.60 -33.68
C PRO A 631 -33.78 -1.67 -33.89
N GLY A 632 -34.53 -0.68 -33.35
CA GLY A 632 -35.97 -0.59 -33.51
C GLY A 632 -36.84 -0.76 -32.27
N ALA A 633 -36.29 -1.01 -31.07
CA ALA A 633 -37.08 -1.04 -29.84
C ALA A 633 -37.37 0.39 -29.34
N ARG A 634 -38.64 0.71 -29.09
CA ARG A 634 -39.05 1.97 -28.43
C ARG A 634 -38.51 2.00 -27.01
N PRO A 635 -38.11 3.17 -26.49
CA PRO A 635 -37.68 3.27 -25.10
C PRO A 635 -38.81 2.83 -24.16
N ILE A 636 -38.50 2.02 -23.19
CA ILE A 636 -39.38 1.67 -22.08
C ILE A 636 -39.61 2.94 -21.26
N PRO A 637 -40.87 3.25 -20.86
CA PRO A 637 -41.25 4.52 -20.25
C PRO A 637 -40.58 4.80 -18.90
#